data_088bd253cd0e61384688d2daedefb19a
#
_entry.id   088bd253cd0e61384688d2daedefb19a
#
_cell.length_a   1.000
_cell.length_b   1.000
_cell.length_c   1.000
_cell.angle_alpha   90.00
_cell.angle_beta   90.00
_cell.angle_gamma   90.00
#
_symmetry.space_group_name_H-M   'P 1'
#
loop_
_entity.id
_entity.type
_entity.pdbx_description
1 polymer ?
#
loop_
_entity_poly.entity_id
_entity_poly.type
_entity_poly.pdbx_seq_one_letter_code
_entity_poly.pdbx_strand_id
1 'polypeptide(L)'
;MRKLNALLILCFALLFASTVQGQTNTGVNNASLNGNYAFTFNGISGNGSVSSAFAAEGRFTADGAGNLTNGQLDTNAVGGGGAAQSFTGTYSIGADNRGVMTLNFSGSSAKLTFAMMANGNAQFIKFDASGGAGTIGSGTMEKADSTAYSTARITGDYAFGAAGFDNGNNRAAIEGRFTSNGTGALTKPAGDLNGYGTDYPMTFTAANYTVSNTATGRGTMNFTFTFGGAPASLNFVFYVVNSGKLFVMESDPVTTATPLLNGAVVRQQVPAGGFTNASLNGNLVIYLTGHSACGTVSGVPKAVAGLLTANGSGALSLTYDENFCRAPNSVTAAPGTYSVASNGRAPITIGGYSLVAYLVNSNEIFLFVLDSNVLFGYGEPQAAGSFANSTLKGTYAGYTTNPVGFGVVVFSGEFSADGATPTGNITGTEDISTSNGPVSGAAFKATYSVASSPTNGRGMMTVTSGSGGNAVIYMISASKFVVVPLNDPNPAVWDFGLSSVPASLTLSSLSLNPTSVTGGNSSAGTVTLSGPAPTGGAQVTLSSSNTTAASVPSSVTVAAGATSATFTVSTSAVAASTTVTISATYGGATRSASLTVTPPPAPTLSSLTLNPTSVRGGMQPSTGKVTLSGPAPAGGAQVALSSSNPGAASVPSSVIVPAGATGATFTVNTSVVFFSTSVRISASYRSNTLTADLTVSSLL
;
A
#
# COMPACT_ATOMS: atom_id res chain seq x y z
N MET A 1 -13.73 -4.53 -59.56
CA MET A 1 -12.72 -4.89 -58.51
C MET A 1 -12.20 -3.72 -57.67
N ARG A 2 -12.09 -2.49 -58.14
CA ARG A 2 -11.64 -1.34 -57.34
C ARG A 2 -12.67 -0.75 -56.35
N LYS A 3 -13.96 -1.00 -56.50
CA LYS A 3 -15.02 -0.56 -55.56
C LYS A 3 -15.31 -1.55 -54.44
N LEU A 4 -14.89 -2.82 -54.54
CA LEU A 4 -15.07 -3.83 -53.53
C LEU A 4 -14.00 -3.76 -52.43
N ASN A 5 -12.76 -3.33 -52.77
CA ASN A 5 -11.69 -3.13 -51.78
C ASN A 5 -11.88 -1.89 -50.91
N ALA A 6 -12.56 -0.84 -51.40
CA ALA A 6 -12.85 0.34 -50.61
C ALA A 6 -13.94 0.09 -49.55
N LEU A 7 -14.87 -0.83 -49.81
CA LEU A 7 -15.92 -1.21 -48.86
C LEU A 7 -15.41 -2.17 -47.77
N LEU A 8 -14.43 -3.01 -48.12
CA LEU A 8 -13.78 -3.90 -47.14
C LEU A 8 -12.87 -3.13 -46.15
N ILE A 9 -12.19 -2.09 -46.64
CA ILE A 9 -11.35 -1.23 -45.76
C ILE A 9 -12.23 -0.34 -44.89
N LEU A 10 -13.43 0.05 -45.32
CA LEU A 10 -14.35 0.84 -44.50
C LEU A 10 -15.08 -0.01 -43.47
N CYS A 11 -15.34 -1.30 -43.71
CA CYS A 11 -15.86 -2.23 -42.72
C CYS A 11 -14.84 -2.64 -41.65
N PHE A 12 -13.53 -2.71 -42.02
CA PHE A 12 -12.47 -2.96 -41.05
C PHE A 12 -12.20 -1.75 -40.14
N ALA A 13 -12.42 -0.54 -40.62
CA ALA A 13 -12.28 0.70 -39.84
C ALA A 13 -13.47 0.95 -38.90
N LEU A 14 -14.63 0.34 -39.12
CA LEU A 14 -15.83 0.47 -38.26
C LEU A 14 -15.97 -0.60 -37.21
N LEU A 15 -15.15 -1.67 -37.24
CA LEU A 15 -15.14 -2.73 -36.24
C LEU A 15 -14.10 -2.48 -35.11
N PHE A 16 -13.25 -1.45 -35.24
CA PHE A 16 -12.30 -1.02 -34.20
C PHE A 16 -12.61 0.34 -33.58
N ALA A 17 -13.81 0.89 -33.83
CA ALA A 17 -14.34 1.97 -33.00
C ALA A 17 -15.08 1.42 -31.79
N SER A 18 -14.53 0.40 -31.09
CA SER A 18 -14.75 0.27 -29.67
C SER A 18 -14.09 1.50 -29.05
N THR A 19 -14.87 2.39 -28.50
CA THR A 19 -14.42 3.45 -27.64
C THR A 19 -13.40 2.85 -26.68
N VAL A 20 -12.11 3.11 -26.92
CA VAL A 20 -11.07 2.96 -25.92
C VAL A 20 -11.57 3.87 -24.80
N GLN A 21 -12.24 3.29 -23.82
CA GLN A 21 -12.47 3.99 -22.58
C GLN A 21 -11.07 4.17 -22.00
N GLY A 22 -10.48 5.33 -22.31
CA GLY A 22 -9.26 5.77 -21.69
C GLY A 22 -9.47 5.58 -20.20
N GLN A 23 -8.53 4.94 -19.55
CA GLN A 23 -8.56 4.71 -18.11
C GLN A 23 -8.87 6.07 -17.46
N THR A 24 -10.08 6.24 -16.91
CA THR A 24 -10.43 7.40 -16.09
C THR A 24 -9.77 7.19 -14.72
N ASN A 25 -8.46 7.44 -14.68
CA ASN A 25 -7.70 7.44 -13.45
C ASN A 25 -8.14 8.63 -12.61
N THR A 26 -9.12 8.40 -11.75
CA THR A 26 -9.70 9.43 -10.88
C THR A 26 -8.86 9.70 -9.63
N GLY A 27 -7.75 8.95 -9.42
CA GLY A 27 -6.91 9.06 -8.24
C GLY A 27 -7.55 8.55 -6.94
N VAL A 28 -8.66 7.83 -7.03
CA VAL A 28 -9.41 7.37 -5.83
C VAL A 28 -8.60 6.45 -4.92
N ASN A 29 -7.61 5.73 -5.48
CA ASN A 29 -6.75 4.81 -4.73
C ASN A 29 -5.31 5.30 -4.60
N ASN A 30 -5.02 6.59 -4.81
CA ASN A 30 -3.66 7.14 -4.73
C ASN A 30 -2.96 6.80 -3.40
N ALA A 31 -3.70 6.72 -2.30
CA ALA A 31 -3.17 6.34 -0.99
C ALA A 31 -2.52 4.95 -0.93
N SER A 32 -2.79 4.07 -1.89
CA SER A 32 -2.17 2.75 -2.00
C SER A 32 -0.69 2.82 -2.35
N LEU A 33 -0.26 3.87 -3.06
CA LEU A 33 1.13 4.16 -3.35
C LEU A 33 1.60 5.32 -2.47
N ASN A 34 2.15 5.01 -1.29
CA ASN A 34 2.58 5.99 -0.30
C ASN A 34 3.86 5.55 0.39
N GLY A 35 4.84 6.44 0.48
CA GLY A 35 6.15 6.22 1.09
C GLY A 35 7.28 6.14 0.08
N ASN A 36 8.40 5.57 0.50
CA ASN A 36 9.58 5.38 -0.34
C ASN A 36 9.46 4.09 -1.15
N TYR A 37 9.91 4.15 -2.39
CA TYR A 37 9.95 3.00 -3.30
C TYR A 37 11.31 2.93 -3.99
N ALA A 38 11.85 1.71 -4.12
CA ALA A 38 12.90 1.40 -5.07
C ALA A 38 12.29 0.63 -6.24
N PHE A 39 12.84 0.77 -7.44
CA PHE A 39 12.35 0.08 -8.63
C PHE A 39 13.48 -0.38 -9.53
N THR A 40 13.20 -1.44 -10.27
CA THR A 40 14.05 -1.99 -11.33
C THR A 40 13.23 -2.15 -12.60
N PHE A 41 13.86 -1.96 -13.75
CA PHE A 41 13.26 -2.04 -15.07
C PHE A 41 14.20 -2.73 -16.05
N ASN A 42 13.67 -3.71 -16.76
CA ASN A 42 14.31 -4.38 -17.87
C ASN A 42 13.56 -4.14 -19.16
N GLY A 43 14.27 -3.80 -20.22
CA GLY A 43 13.64 -3.53 -21.48
C GLY A 43 14.60 -3.60 -22.66
N ILE A 44 14.01 -3.34 -23.82
CA ILE A 44 14.69 -3.31 -25.09
C ILE A 44 14.34 -1.99 -25.77
N SER A 45 15.35 -1.27 -26.17
CA SER A 45 15.23 -0.02 -26.93
C SER A 45 15.53 -0.28 -28.40
N GLY A 46 14.74 0.31 -29.29
CA GLY A 46 14.96 0.10 -30.73
C GLY A 46 14.15 1.01 -31.63
N ASN A 47 14.42 0.94 -32.92
CA ASN A 47 13.73 1.67 -33.97
C ASN A 47 13.07 0.74 -35.02
N GLY A 48 12.76 -0.48 -34.62
CA GLY A 48 12.17 -1.52 -35.47
C GLY A 48 13.16 -2.34 -36.28
N SER A 49 14.37 -1.84 -36.53
CA SER A 49 15.41 -2.54 -37.33
C SER A 49 16.60 -2.97 -36.46
N VAL A 50 16.87 -2.25 -35.36
CA VAL A 50 17.95 -2.53 -34.44
C VAL A 50 17.38 -2.42 -33.02
N SER A 51 17.53 -3.47 -32.24
CA SER A 51 17.15 -3.50 -30.84
C SER A 51 18.39 -3.64 -29.96
N SER A 52 18.41 -2.93 -28.86
CA SER A 52 19.47 -3.02 -27.86
C SER A 52 18.89 -3.07 -26.44
N ALA A 53 19.59 -3.78 -25.57
CA ALA A 53 19.21 -3.87 -24.17
C ALA A 53 19.19 -2.49 -23.52
N PHE A 54 18.21 -2.29 -22.65
CA PHE A 54 18.05 -1.12 -21.81
C PHE A 54 17.66 -1.57 -20.40
N ALA A 55 18.31 -1.01 -19.39
CA ALA A 55 17.92 -1.21 -18.00
C ALA A 55 17.89 0.11 -17.26
N ALA A 56 17.08 0.16 -16.23
CA ALA A 56 17.00 1.30 -15.34
C ALA A 56 16.74 0.85 -13.91
N GLU A 57 17.37 1.53 -12.98
CA GLU A 57 17.11 1.38 -11.55
C GLU A 57 16.97 2.73 -10.88
N GLY A 58 16.13 2.79 -9.87
CA GLY A 58 15.90 4.06 -9.22
C GLY A 58 15.05 3.97 -7.97
N ARG A 59 14.71 5.17 -7.50
CA ARG A 59 13.84 5.35 -6.35
C ARG A 59 13.00 6.62 -6.47
N PHE A 60 11.94 6.69 -5.69
CA PHE A 60 11.13 7.90 -5.48
C PHE A 60 10.40 7.85 -4.13
N THR A 61 9.83 8.98 -3.75
CA THR A 61 8.87 9.07 -2.64
C THR A 61 7.51 9.45 -3.20
N ALA A 62 6.48 8.66 -2.92
CA ALA A 62 5.09 8.95 -3.24
C ALA A 62 4.38 9.51 -2.00
N ASP A 63 3.55 10.55 -2.16
CA ASP A 63 2.88 11.24 -1.06
C ASP A 63 1.50 10.66 -0.69
N GLY A 64 1.02 9.65 -1.41
CA GLY A 64 -0.34 9.12 -1.26
C GLY A 64 -1.43 10.00 -1.87
N ALA A 65 -1.08 11.19 -2.38
CA ALA A 65 -2.01 12.17 -2.95
C ALA A 65 -1.87 12.34 -4.47
N GLY A 66 -0.86 11.72 -5.08
CA GLY A 66 -0.64 11.75 -6.53
C GLY A 66 0.66 12.40 -6.97
N ASN A 67 1.56 12.77 -6.04
CA ASN A 67 2.83 13.38 -6.40
C ASN A 67 4.01 12.48 -6.06
N LEU A 68 5.05 12.59 -6.88
CA LEU A 68 6.34 11.94 -6.71
C LEU A 68 7.43 12.99 -6.45
N THR A 69 8.23 12.75 -5.43
CA THR A 69 9.34 13.61 -5.03
C THR A 69 10.59 12.77 -4.79
N ASN A 70 11.74 13.44 -4.66
CA ASN A 70 13.04 12.79 -4.38
C ASN A 70 13.37 11.65 -5.35
N GLY A 71 12.90 11.75 -6.60
CA GLY A 71 13.16 10.75 -7.63
C GLY A 71 14.63 10.76 -8.05
N GLN A 72 15.21 9.57 -8.19
CA GLN A 72 16.54 9.35 -8.73
C GLN A 72 16.52 8.12 -9.62
N LEU A 73 17.16 8.20 -10.78
CA LEU A 73 17.19 7.14 -11.78
C LEU A 73 18.60 7.02 -12.37
N ASP A 74 19.13 5.82 -12.37
CA ASP A 74 20.28 5.40 -13.18
C ASP A 74 19.78 4.57 -14.37
N THR A 75 20.40 4.75 -15.53
CA THR A 75 20.09 3.98 -16.73
C THR A 75 21.35 3.42 -17.36
N ASN A 76 21.25 2.27 -18.01
CA ASN A 76 22.32 1.75 -18.85
C ASN A 76 21.75 1.16 -20.14
N ALA A 77 22.50 1.29 -21.23
CA ALA A 77 22.11 0.83 -22.56
C ALA A 77 23.35 0.66 -23.44
N VAL A 78 23.18 0.02 -24.58
CA VAL A 78 24.22 0.04 -25.65
C VAL A 78 24.45 1.50 -26.07
N GLY A 79 25.71 1.95 -26.00
CA GLY A 79 26.09 3.35 -26.25
C GLY A 79 26.40 4.15 -24.99
N GLY A 80 26.23 3.58 -23.82
CA GLY A 80 26.64 4.10 -22.52
C GLY A 80 25.51 4.29 -21.52
N GLY A 81 25.86 4.19 -20.26
CA GLY A 81 24.97 4.47 -19.12
C GLY A 81 24.81 5.97 -18.88
N GLY A 82 23.64 6.39 -18.42
CA GLY A 82 23.40 7.74 -17.91
C GLY A 82 23.84 7.86 -16.45
N ALA A 83 24.45 8.99 -16.08
CA ALA A 83 24.64 9.33 -14.67
C ALA A 83 23.28 9.46 -13.96
N ALA A 84 23.28 9.30 -12.64
CA ALA A 84 22.08 9.44 -11.83
C ALA A 84 21.31 10.72 -12.15
N GLN A 85 20.07 10.58 -12.63
CA GLN A 85 19.19 11.69 -12.98
C GLN A 85 18.16 11.89 -11.87
N SER A 86 17.96 13.13 -11.46
CA SER A 86 16.86 13.47 -10.55
C SER A 86 15.56 13.68 -11.33
N PHE A 87 14.45 13.29 -10.75
CA PHE A 87 13.12 13.53 -11.31
C PHE A 87 12.09 13.85 -10.22
N THR A 88 11.03 14.49 -10.65
CA THR A 88 9.75 14.58 -9.93
C THR A 88 8.68 13.92 -10.80
N GLY A 89 7.46 13.84 -10.31
CA GLY A 89 6.41 13.25 -11.13
C GLY A 89 5.04 13.32 -10.52
N THR A 90 4.08 12.76 -11.23
CA THR A 90 2.71 12.59 -10.77
C THR A 90 2.25 11.17 -11.04
N TYR A 91 1.28 10.71 -10.26
CA TYR A 91 0.62 9.44 -10.49
C TYR A 91 -0.87 9.52 -10.18
N SER A 92 -1.61 8.58 -10.72
CA SER A 92 -3.04 8.44 -10.47
C SER A 92 -3.42 6.97 -10.52
N ILE A 93 -4.13 6.47 -9.50
CA ILE A 93 -4.57 5.07 -9.37
C ILE A 93 -6.09 5.03 -9.42
N GLY A 94 -6.62 4.22 -10.32
CA GLY A 94 -8.05 3.97 -10.48
C GLY A 94 -8.63 3.06 -9.39
N ALA A 95 -9.94 2.89 -9.42
CA ALA A 95 -10.65 1.98 -8.51
C ALA A 95 -10.28 0.50 -8.74
N ASP A 96 -9.73 0.19 -9.90
CA ASP A 96 -9.25 -1.14 -10.29
C ASP A 96 -7.77 -1.36 -9.93
N ASN A 97 -7.17 -0.52 -9.07
CA ASN A 97 -5.76 -0.57 -8.64
C ASN A 97 -4.72 -0.46 -9.77
N ARG A 98 -5.15 -0.19 -11.01
CA ARG A 98 -4.21 0.18 -12.07
C ARG A 98 -3.90 1.66 -12.00
N GLY A 99 -2.65 2.01 -12.28
CA GLY A 99 -2.17 3.38 -12.20
C GLY A 99 -1.43 3.83 -13.43
N VAL A 100 -1.37 5.14 -13.60
CA VAL A 100 -0.49 5.82 -14.54
C VAL A 100 0.45 6.71 -13.75
N MET A 101 1.71 6.71 -14.14
CA MET A 101 2.77 7.50 -13.53
C MET A 101 3.52 8.27 -14.61
N THR A 102 3.80 9.54 -14.37
CA THR A 102 4.65 10.36 -15.25
C THR A 102 5.88 10.81 -14.45
N LEU A 103 7.04 10.43 -14.94
CA LEU A 103 8.33 10.86 -14.41
C LEU A 103 8.82 12.06 -15.22
N ASN A 104 9.08 13.19 -14.56
CA ASN A 104 9.52 14.44 -15.19
C ASN A 104 11.02 14.68 -14.92
N PHE A 105 11.82 14.63 -15.95
CA PHE A 105 13.24 14.94 -15.95
C PHE A 105 13.49 16.35 -16.49
N SER A 106 14.72 16.84 -16.40
CA SER A 106 15.10 18.08 -17.07
C SER A 106 15.05 17.90 -18.59
N GLY A 107 14.01 18.41 -19.23
CA GLY A 107 13.86 18.42 -20.70
C GLY A 107 13.15 17.19 -21.29
N SER A 108 12.70 16.25 -20.49
CA SER A 108 11.97 15.06 -20.99
C SER A 108 11.02 14.48 -19.92
N SER A 109 10.14 13.60 -20.36
CA SER A 109 9.30 12.82 -19.44
C SER A 109 9.20 11.37 -19.89
N ALA A 110 8.91 10.47 -18.93
CA ALA A 110 8.58 9.08 -19.21
C ALA A 110 7.23 8.73 -18.57
N LYS A 111 6.42 7.97 -19.29
CA LYS A 111 5.12 7.50 -18.83
C LYS A 111 5.17 6.00 -18.56
N LEU A 112 4.66 5.59 -17.41
CA LEU A 112 4.56 4.21 -16.98
C LEU A 112 3.10 3.89 -16.67
N THR A 113 2.67 2.66 -16.93
CA THR A 113 1.45 2.10 -16.35
C THR A 113 1.80 0.98 -15.38
N PHE A 114 1.02 0.82 -14.34
CA PHE A 114 1.31 -0.15 -13.29
C PHE A 114 0.04 -0.73 -12.65
N ALA A 115 0.19 -1.88 -11.99
CA ALA A 115 -0.84 -2.50 -11.17
C ALA A 115 -0.30 -2.72 -9.76
N MET A 116 -1.10 -2.34 -8.76
CA MET A 116 -0.75 -2.47 -7.33
C MET A 116 -0.97 -3.89 -6.84
N MET A 117 -0.05 -4.39 -6.03
CA MET A 117 -0.13 -5.67 -5.32
C MET A 117 -0.59 -5.48 -3.87
N ALA A 118 -1.14 -6.54 -3.27
CA ALA A 118 -1.64 -6.53 -1.88
C ALA A 118 -0.59 -6.15 -0.82
N ASN A 119 0.69 -6.40 -1.09
CA ASN A 119 1.80 -6.05 -0.21
C ASN A 119 2.26 -4.58 -0.34
N GLY A 120 1.59 -3.78 -1.15
CA GLY A 120 1.92 -2.38 -1.43
C GLY A 120 3.02 -2.17 -2.46
N ASN A 121 3.56 -3.24 -3.05
CA ASN A 121 4.44 -3.18 -4.21
C ASN A 121 3.63 -2.98 -5.49
N ALA A 122 4.28 -2.70 -6.61
CA ALA A 122 3.62 -2.60 -7.90
C ALA A 122 4.46 -3.19 -9.02
N GLN A 123 3.78 -3.67 -10.04
CA GLN A 123 4.36 -4.17 -11.29
C GLN A 123 4.04 -3.15 -12.39
N PHE A 124 5.01 -2.79 -13.22
CA PHE A 124 4.83 -1.73 -14.20
C PHE A 124 5.44 -2.05 -15.55
N ILE A 125 4.94 -1.36 -16.57
CA ILE A 125 5.51 -1.31 -17.92
C ILE A 125 5.78 0.13 -18.34
N LYS A 126 6.74 0.32 -19.25
CA LYS A 126 6.93 1.59 -19.91
C LYS A 126 5.84 1.78 -20.97
N PHE A 127 5.21 2.94 -20.96
CA PHE A 127 4.03 3.24 -21.74
C PHE A 127 4.21 4.59 -22.47
N ASP A 128 5.13 4.63 -23.43
CA ASP A 128 5.37 5.82 -24.26
C ASP A 128 4.81 5.61 -25.67
N ALA A 129 4.10 6.62 -26.17
CA ALA A 129 3.66 6.68 -27.55
C ALA A 129 4.85 7.09 -28.45
N SER A 130 5.66 6.15 -28.88
CA SER A 130 6.68 6.41 -29.90
C SER A 130 6.43 5.49 -31.10
N GLY A 131 5.99 6.03 -32.22
CA GLY A 131 5.65 5.28 -33.41
C GLY A 131 6.79 4.41 -33.95
N GLY A 132 6.92 3.20 -33.43
CA GLY A 132 7.92 2.21 -33.82
C GLY A 132 9.34 2.43 -33.28
N ALA A 133 9.62 3.55 -32.60
CA ALA A 133 10.89 3.81 -31.92
C ALA A 133 10.64 4.07 -30.44
N GLY A 134 11.37 3.41 -29.55
CA GLY A 134 11.23 3.60 -28.11
C GLY A 134 11.71 2.40 -27.30
N THR A 135 11.48 2.45 -26.00
CA THR A 135 11.83 1.38 -25.07
C THR A 135 10.58 0.62 -24.66
N ILE A 136 10.59 -0.70 -24.86
CA ILE A 136 9.57 -1.63 -24.39
C ILE A 136 10.18 -2.39 -23.23
N GLY A 137 9.48 -2.49 -22.11
CA GLY A 137 9.97 -3.24 -20.98
C GLY A 137 9.02 -3.22 -19.80
N SER A 138 9.41 -3.98 -18.79
CA SER A 138 8.66 -4.16 -17.56
C SER A 138 9.57 -4.05 -16.34
N GLY A 139 8.97 -3.83 -15.20
CA GLY A 139 9.69 -3.71 -13.94
C GLY A 139 8.81 -3.86 -12.72
N THR A 140 9.46 -3.81 -11.57
CA THR A 140 8.79 -3.84 -10.27
C THR A 140 9.18 -2.63 -9.44
N MET A 141 8.24 -2.13 -8.66
CA MET A 141 8.45 -1.13 -7.61
C MET A 141 8.18 -1.79 -6.27
N GLU A 142 9.13 -1.71 -5.36
CA GLU A 142 8.99 -2.26 -4.02
C GLU A 142 9.10 -1.17 -2.98
N LYS A 143 8.27 -1.27 -1.95
CA LYS A 143 8.29 -0.33 -0.83
C LYS A 143 9.64 -0.39 -0.13
N ALA A 144 10.31 0.75 0.00
CA ALA A 144 11.66 0.83 0.48
C ALA A 144 11.73 1.33 1.93
N ASP A 145 12.62 0.69 2.72
CA ASP A 145 12.91 1.08 4.10
C ASP A 145 14.10 2.04 4.13
N SER A 146 13.82 3.33 4.31
CA SER A 146 14.85 4.36 4.38
C SER A 146 15.80 4.22 5.58
N THR A 147 15.43 3.46 6.61
CA THR A 147 16.33 3.20 7.75
C THR A 147 17.50 2.28 7.38
N ALA A 148 17.39 1.58 6.25
CA ALA A 148 18.42 0.71 5.69
C ALA A 148 19.44 1.45 4.78
N TYR A 149 19.28 2.74 4.52
CA TYR A 149 20.07 3.51 3.56
C TYR A 149 21.48 3.87 4.09
N SER A 150 22.22 2.88 4.52
CA SER A 150 23.63 3.07 4.90
C SER A 150 24.44 1.80 4.69
N THR A 151 25.75 1.96 4.40
CA THR A 151 26.68 0.84 4.26
C THR A 151 26.64 -0.09 5.48
N ALA A 152 26.53 0.46 6.69
CA ALA A 152 26.50 -0.29 7.94
C ALA A 152 25.27 -1.20 8.13
N ARG A 153 24.20 -0.97 7.38
CA ARG A 153 22.96 -1.76 7.46
C ARG A 153 22.95 -2.98 6.54
N ILE A 154 23.83 -3.01 5.55
CA ILE A 154 23.96 -4.14 4.63
C ILE A 154 24.98 -5.11 5.23
N THR A 155 24.50 -6.07 6.01
CA THR A 155 25.34 -7.05 6.75
C THR A 155 24.80 -8.46 6.62
N GLY A 156 25.70 -9.45 6.60
CA GLY A 156 25.35 -10.88 6.53
C GLY A 156 25.64 -11.50 5.17
N ASP A 157 25.13 -12.69 4.96
CA ASP A 157 25.26 -13.42 3.71
C ASP A 157 24.17 -13.04 2.72
N TYR A 158 24.55 -12.89 1.45
CA TYR A 158 23.65 -12.54 0.35
C TYR A 158 23.86 -13.45 -0.84
N ALA A 159 22.77 -13.84 -1.50
CA ALA A 159 22.77 -14.36 -2.85
C ALA A 159 22.42 -13.25 -3.83
N PHE A 160 22.93 -13.31 -5.04
CA PHE A 160 22.59 -12.38 -6.11
C PHE A 160 22.38 -13.11 -7.43
N GLY A 161 21.53 -12.52 -8.27
CA GLY A 161 21.32 -12.98 -9.62
C GLY A 161 20.98 -11.80 -10.51
N ALA A 162 21.57 -11.76 -11.70
CA ALA A 162 21.29 -10.75 -12.70
C ALA A 162 21.45 -11.32 -14.10
N ALA A 163 20.69 -10.77 -15.05
CA ALA A 163 20.76 -11.19 -16.43
C ALA A 163 20.54 -10.03 -17.39
N GLY A 164 21.00 -10.17 -18.62
CA GLY A 164 20.86 -9.14 -19.62
C GLY A 164 21.50 -9.51 -20.94
N PHE A 165 21.98 -8.48 -21.67
CA PHE A 165 22.50 -8.63 -23.02
C PHE A 165 23.75 -7.78 -23.25
N ASP A 166 24.63 -8.28 -24.11
CA ASP A 166 25.73 -7.47 -24.62
C ASP A 166 25.29 -6.58 -25.80
N ASN A 167 26.23 -5.82 -26.38
CA ASN A 167 25.97 -4.97 -27.54
C ASN A 167 25.75 -5.75 -28.85
N GLY A 168 26.06 -7.02 -28.89
CA GLY A 168 25.72 -7.96 -29.96
C GLY A 168 24.38 -8.63 -29.79
N ASN A 169 23.60 -8.24 -28.76
CA ASN A 169 22.33 -8.84 -28.38
C ASN A 169 22.44 -10.32 -27.94
N ASN A 170 23.63 -10.72 -27.47
CA ASN A 170 23.81 -12.05 -26.88
C ASN A 170 23.41 -11.99 -25.40
N ARG A 171 22.70 -13.02 -24.96
CA ARG A 171 22.26 -13.14 -23.57
C ARG A 171 23.43 -13.50 -22.65
N ALA A 172 23.46 -12.89 -21.47
CA ALA A 172 24.35 -13.24 -20.38
C ALA A 172 23.56 -13.29 -19.06
N ALA A 173 24.01 -14.14 -18.15
CA ALA A 173 23.46 -14.24 -16.79
C ALA A 173 24.59 -14.50 -15.79
N ILE A 174 24.43 -13.95 -14.59
CA ILE A 174 25.34 -14.14 -13.47
C ILE A 174 24.54 -14.46 -12.22
N GLU A 175 25.05 -15.41 -11.46
CA GLU A 175 24.56 -15.70 -10.12
C GLU A 175 25.74 -15.86 -9.16
N GLY A 176 25.49 -15.62 -7.88
CA GLY A 176 26.50 -15.81 -6.88
C GLY A 176 26.06 -15.48 -5.47
N ARG A 177 27.07 -15.43 -4.61
CA ARG A 177 26.89 -15.04 -3.22
C ARG A 177 28.11 -14.27 -2.69
N PHE A 178 27.90 -13.54 -1.61
CA PHE A 178 28.95 -12.90 -0.83
C PHE A 178 28.52 -12.70 0.63
N THR A 179 29.48 -12.39 1.50
CA THR A 179 29.21 -11.95 2.87
C THR A 179 29.58 -10.48 3.00
N SER A 180 28.68 -9.65 3.49
CA SER A 180 28.91 -8.24 3.78
C SER A 180 29.12 -8.03 5.28
N ASN A 181 30.10 -7.20 5.62
CA ASN A 181 30.48 -6.88 7.01
C ASN A 181 29.93 -5.53 7.52
N GLY A 182 29.20 -4.79 6.69
CA GLY A 182 28.69 -3.45 7.03
C GLY A 182 29.74 -2.32 6.94
N THR A 183 30.97 -2.61 6.55
CA THR A 183 32.05 -1.58 6.43
C THR A 183 32.45 -1.29 4.98
N GLY A 184 31.75 -1.89 4.00
CA GLY A 184 32.02 -1.71 2.58
C GLY A 184 32.81 -2.85 1.95
N ALA A 185 33.33 -3.80 2.72
CA ALA A 185 34.00 -4.96 2.18
C ALA A 185 33.00 -6.12 1.97
N LEU A 186 33.14 -6.80 0.83
CA LEU A 186 32.47 -8.05 0.53
C LEU A 186 33.50 -9.18 0.64
N THR A 187 33.17 -10.18 1.41
CA THR A 187 34.06 -11.34 1.67
C THR A 187 33.39 -12.62 1.19
N LYS A 188 34.19 -13.66 0.98
CA LYS A 188 33.73 -14.98 0.50
C LYS A 188 32.87 -14.91 -0.76
N PRO A 189 33.17 -14.03 -1.74
CA PRO A 189 32.41 -14.02 -2.96
C PRO A 189 32.60 -15.32 -3.73
N ALA A 190 31.54 -15.83 -4.31
CA ALA A 190 31.55 -16.97 -5.22
C ALA A 190 30.43 -16.73 -6.25
N GLY A 191 30.66 -17.15 -7.48
CA GLY A 191 29.67 -16.95 -8.53
C GLY A 191 30.00 -17.71 -9.80
N ASP A 192 29.01 -17.81 -10.63
CA ASP A 192 29.05 -18.42 -11.94
C ASP A 192 28.49 -17.43 -12.96
N LEU A 193 29.11 -17.33 -14.12
CA LEU A 193 28.71 -16.50 -15.24
C LEU A 193 28.44 -17.39 -16.46
N ASN A 194 27.28 -17.31 -17.05
CA ASN A 194 27.00 -17.86 -18.37
C ASN A 194 26.95 -16.72 -19.39
N GLY A 195 27.94 -16.68 -20.26
CA GLY A 195 27.99 -15.79 -21.40
C GLY A 195 28.14 -16.58 -22.68
N TYR A 196 27.26 -16.31 -23.67
CA TYR A 196 27.30 -16.97 -24.99
C TYR A 196 27.14 -18.52 -24.94
N GLY A 197 26.48 -19.03 -23.90
CA GLY A 197 26.29 -20.48 -23.74
C GLY A 197 27.52 -21.20 -23.23
N THR A 198 28.43 -20.51 -22.57
CA THR A 198 29.60 -21.09 -21.91
C THR A 198 29.60 -20.71 -20.43
N ASP A 199 29.73 -21.71 -19.57
CA ASP A 199 29.85 -21.51 -18.12
C ASP A 199 31.29 -21.12 -17.75
N TYR A 200 31.38 -20.08 -16.94
CA TYR A 200 32.65 -19.55 -16.42
C TYR A 200 32.54 -19.40 -14.89
N PRO A 201 33.09 -20.37 -14.12
CA PRO A 201 33.22 -20.18 -12.69
C PRO A 201 34.11 -18.97 -12.40
N MET A 202 33.64 -18.07 -11.56
CA MET A 202 34.33 -16.82 -11.26
C MET A 202 35.26 -16.97 -10.06
N THR A 203 36.54 -16.66 -10.25
CA THR A 203 37.51 -16.57 -9.15
C THR A 203 37.69 -15.10 -8.76
N PHE A 204 37.00 -14.69 -7.70
CA PHE A 204 37.03 -13.32 -7.22
C PHE A 204 38.36 -12.98 -6.53
N THR A 205 38.93 -11.84 -6.87
CA THR A 205 40.15 -11.29 -6.29
C THR A 205 39.88 -10.14 -5.33
N ALA A 206 38.83 -9.36 -5.56
CA ALA A 206 38.34 -8.33 -4.67
C ALA A 206 36.85 -8.08 -4.88
N ALA A 207 36.19 -7.61 -3.82
CA ALA A 207 34.80 -7.16 -3.91
C ALA A 207 34.51 -6.13 -2.82
N ASN A 208 33.81 -5.04 -3.18
CA ASN A 208 33.46 -3.98 -2.25
C ASN A 208 32.14 -3.29 -2.65
N TYR A 209 31.58 -2.53 -1.73
CA TYR A 209 30.37 -1.74 -1.96
C TYR A 209 30.36 -0.49 -1.09
N THR A 210 29.57 0.49 -1.46
CA THR A 210 29.28 1.65 -0.62
C THR A 210 27.89 2.20 -0.92
N VAL A 211 27.14 2.58 0.11
CA VAL A 211 25.97 3.42 -0.05
C VAL A 211 26.45 4.85 -0.15
N SER A 212 26.49 5.38 -1.36
CA SER A 212 27.05 6.71 -1.66
C SER A 212 26.09 7.86 -1.34
N ASN A 213 24.78 7.56 -1.22
CA ASN A 213 23.77 8.54 -0.88
C ASN A 213 22.77 7.95 0.14
N THR A 214 22.92 8.33 1.40
CA THR A 214 22.08 7.85 2.50
C THR A 214 20.65 8.44 2.48
N ALA A 215 20.39 9.50 1.73
CA ALA A 215 19.06 10.04 1.56
C ALA A 215 18.25 9.25 0.51
N THR A 216 18.92 8.61 -0.42
CA THR A 216 18.29 7.89 -1.53
C THR A 216 18.51 6.39 -1.50
N GLY A 217 19.41 5.87 -0.66
CA GLY A 217 19.79 4.46 -0.66
C GLY A 217 20.56 4.01 -1.91
N ARG A 218 21.00 4.96 -2.77
CA ARG A 218 21.85 4.68 -3.92
C ARG A 218 23.24 4.32 -3.48
N GLY A 219 23.81 3.29 -4.09
CA GLY A 219 25.20 2.87 -3.85
C GLY A 219 25.86 2.29 -5.08
N THR A 220 27.10 1.90 -4.91
CA THR A 220 27.90 1.20 -5.93
C THR A 220 28.52 -0.07 -5.34
N MET A 221 28.66 -1.09 -6.19
CA MET A 221 29.25 -2.37 -5.86
C MET A 221 30.23 -2.77 -6.97
N ASN A 222 31.40 -3.24 -6.60
CA ASN A 222 32.41 -3.67 -7.55
C ASN A 222 32.84 -5.11 -7.23
N PHE A 223 32.98 -5.90 -8.27
CA PHE A 223 33.58 -7.24 -8.22
C PHE A 223 34.78 -7.28 -9.17
N THR A 224 35.93 -7.66 -8.67
CA THR A 224 37.13 -7.97 -9.48
C THR A 224 37.38 -9.47 -9.43
N PHE A 225 37.59 -10.08 -10.57
CA PHE A 225 37.74 -11.54 -10.71
C PHE A 225 38.65 -11.87 -11.88
N THR A 226 39.05 -13.13 -11.99
CA THR A 226 39.72 -13.64 -13.19
C THR A 226 38.71 -14.38 -14.06
N PHE A 227 38.77 -14.08 -15.38
CA PHE A 227 37.94 -14.67 -16.41
C PHE A 227 38.85 -15.19 -17.52
N GLY A 228 38.83 -16.51 -17.77
CA GLY A 228 39.73 -17.13 -18.72
C GLY A 228 41.23 -16.88 -18.43
N GLY A 229 41.61 -16.66 -17.18
CA GLY A 229 42.96 -16.33 -16.75
C GLY A 229 43.36 -14.84 -16.86
N ALA A 230 42.45 -13.99 -17.39
CA ALA A 230 42.65 -12.54 -17.45
C ALA A 230 41.86 -11.82 -16.34
N PRO A 231 42.37 -10.69 -15.80
CA PRO A 231 41.61 -9.88 -14.84
C PRO A 231 40.41 -9.22 -15.51
N ALA A 232 39.25 -9.25 -14.83
CA ALA A 232 38.01 -8.62 -15.25
C ALA A 232 37.32 -7.94 -14.04
N SER A 233 36.44 -7.00 -14.32
CA SER A 233 35.62 -6.38 -13.28
C SER A 233 34.18 -6.19 -13.76
N LEU A 234 33.25 -6.17 -12.81
CA LEU A 234 31.86 -5.78 -12.98
C LEU A 234 31.54 -4.68 -11.97
N ASN A 235 31.04 -3.56 -12.44
CA ASN A 235 30.63 -2.43 -11.63
C ASN A 235 29.12 -2.29 -11.65
N PHE A 236 28.50 -2.32 -10.47
CA PHE A 236 27.06 -2.18 -10.33
C PHE A 236 26.72 -0.88 -9.62
N VAL A 237 25.68 -0.21 -10.08
CA VAL A 237 24.89 0.71 -9.26
C VAL A 237 23.78 -0.10 -8.60
N PHE A 238 23.41 0.27 -7.38
CA PHE A 238 22.29 -0.35 -6.69
C PHE A 238 21.42 0.66 -5.94
N TYR A 239 20.18 0.24 -5.70
CA TYR A 239 19.23 0.93 -4.84
C TYR A 239 18.73 -0.01 -3.73
N VAL A 240 18.79 0.48 -2.48
CA VAL A 240 18.38 -0.30 -1.31
C VAL A 240 16.86 -0.34 -1.23
N VAL A 241 16.30 -1.53 -1.26
CA VAL A 241 14.90 -1.78 -0.91
C VAL A 241 14.76 -1.86 0.62
N ASN A 242 15.56 -2.72 1.23
CA ASN A 242 15.70 -2.87 2.69
C ASN A 242 17.04 -3.51 3.02
N SER A 243 17.34 -3.74 4.30
CA SER A 243 18.63 -4.37 4.70
C SER A 243 18.82 -5.80 4.17
N GLY A 244 17.80 -6.41 3.62
CA GLY A 244 17.85 -7.75 3.03
C GLY A 244 17.71 -7.80 1.51
N LYS A 245 17.44 -6.66 0.84
CA LYS A 245 17.24 -6.64 -0.61
C LYS A 245 17.74 -5.36 -1.26
N LEU A 246 18.50 -5.52 -2.35
CA LEU A 246 18.96 -4.45 -3.23
C LEU A 246 18.54 -4.77 -4.66
N PHE A 247 18.18 -3.77 -5.44
CA PHE A 247 18.19 -3.88 -6.91
C PHE A 247 19.56 -3.49 -7.42
N VAL A 248 20.07 -4.18 -8.43
CA VAL A 248 21.43 -4.02 -8.97
C VAL A 248 21.43 -3.97 -10.49
N MET A 249 22.14 -3.01 -11.06
CA MET A 249 22.32 -2.85 -12.51
C MET A 249 23.79 -2.61 -12.83
N GLU A 250 24.31 -3.33 -13.84
CA GLU A 250 25.66 -3.09 -14.38
C GLU A 250 25.77 -1.65 -14.87
N SER A 251 26.82 -0.96 -14.45
CA SER A 251 27.04 0.45 -14.74
C SER A 251 28.17 0.71 -15.76
N ASP A 252 28.93 -0.32 -16.13
CA ASP A 252 29.96 -0.21 -17.14
C ASP A 252 29.35 -0.03 -18.54
N PRO A 253 30.07 0.59 -19.50
CA PRO A 253 29.63 0.68 -20.88
C PRO A 253 29.35 -0.71 -21.46
N VAL A 254 28.20 -0.87 -22.10
CA VAL A 254 27.78 -2.13 -22.70
C VAL A 254 28.61 -2.43 -23.94
N THR A 255 29.36 -3.50 -23.90
CA THR A 255 30.22 -4.01 -25.01
C THR A 255 29.95 -5.50 -25.22
N THR A 256 30.67 -6.15 -26.15
CA THR A 256 30.65 -7.61 -26.25
C THR A 256 31.26 -8.32 -25.07
N ALA A 257 32.12 -7.66 -24.28
CA ALA A 257 32.75 -8.22 -23.10
C ALA A 257 32.08 -7.81 -21.76
N THR A 258 31.27 -6.77 -21.78
CA THR A 258 30.55 -6.23 -20.60
C THR A 258 29.06 -6.18 -20.93
N PRO A 259 28.30 -7.24 -20.66
CA PRO A 259 26.86 -7.26 -20.87
C PRO A 259 26.16 -6.34 -19.88
N LEU A 260 25.04 -5.73 -20.29
CA LEU A 260 24.14 -5.04 -19.39
C LEU A 260 23.42 -6.08 -18.52
N LEU A 261 23.77 -6.19 -17.27
CA LEU A 261 23.16 -7.09 -16.29
C LEU A 261 22.27 -6.29 -15.35
N ASN A 262 21.06 -6.80 -15.11
CA ASN A 262 20.10 -6.21 -14.16
C ASN A 262 19.46 -7.33 -13.33
N GLY A 263 19.29 -7.10 -12.04
CA GLY A 263 18.76 -8.11 -11.14
C GLY A 263 18.65 -7.68 -9.69
N ALA A 264 18.86 -8.62 -8.78
CA ALA A 264 18.71 -8.38 -7.36
C ALA A 264 19.79 -9.07 -6.52
N VAL A 265 20.04 -8.48 -5.36
CA VAL A 265 20.81 -9.06 -4.25
C VAL A 265 19.85 -9.27 -3.10
N VAL A 266 19.79 -10.49 -2.59
CA VAL A 266 18.85 -10.89 -1.53
C VAL A 266 19.60 -11.58 -0.39
N ARG A 267 19.28 -11.17 0.85
CA ARG A 267 19.94 -11.72 2.03
C ARG A 267 19.62 -13.18 2.21
N GLN A 268 20.65 -14.01 2.36
CA GLN A 268 20.50 -15.43 2.62
C GLN A 268 20.07 -15.68 4.08
N GLN A 269 19.12 -16.59 4.26
CA GLN A 269 18.74 -17.13 5.56
C GLN A 269 19.50 -18.44 5.75
N VAL A 270 20.78 -18.33 6.09
CA VAL A 270 21.68 -19.47 6.23
C VAL A 270 21.34 -20.26 7.48
N PRO A 271 21.02 -21.57 7.39
CA PRO A 271 20.80 -22.41 8.57
C PRO A 271 22.04 -22.51 9.46
N ALA A 272 21.85 -22.83 10.74
CA ALA A 272 22.97 -23.15 11.62
C ALA A 272 23.75 -24.34 11.05
N GLY A 273 25.06 -24.16 10.79
CA GLY A 273 25.91 -25.16 10.12
C GLY A 273 26.01 -25.03 8.61
N GLY A 274 25.35 -24.03 7.99
CA GLY A 274 25.33 -23.80 6.55
C GLY A 274 24.19 -24.51 5.82
N PHE A 275 24.10 -24.28 4.53
CA PHE A 275 23.16 -25.00 3.68
C PHE A 275 23.60 -26.45 3.47
N THR A 276 22.65 -27.33 3.21
CA THR A 276 22.87 -28.76 2.89
C THR A 276 21.81 -29.19 1.87
N ASN A 277 21.89 -30.44 1.39
CA ASN A 277 20.85 -30.99 0.51
C ASN A 277 19.46 -30.90 1.13
N ALA A 278 19.33 -30.98 2.47
CA ALA A 278 18.06 -30.85 3.17
C ALA A 278 17.49 -29.43 3.08
N SER A 279 18.28 -28.40 2.72
CA SER A 279 17.83 -27.05 2.47
C SER A 279 17.05 -26.89 1.15
N LEU A 280 17.15 -27.89 0.26
CA LEU A 280 16.36 -27.96 -0.96
C LEU A 280 15.51 -29.24 -0.86
N ASN A 281 14.30 -29.11 -0.32
CA ASN A 281 13.41 -30.22 -0.03
C ASN A 281 11.94 -29.81 -0.20
N GLY A 282 11.20 -30.58 -1.01
CA GLY A 282 9.80 -30.28 -1.34
C GLY A 282 9.62 -29.69 -2.74
N ASN A 283 8.53 -28.98 -2.92
CA ASN A 283 8.11 -28.44 -4.21
C ASN A 283 8.53 -26.97 -4.37
N LEU A 284 9.11 -26.65 -5.53
CA LEU A 284 9.39 -25.30 -5.97
C LEU A 284 8.77 -25.08 -7.35
N VAL A 285 8.11 -23.97 -7.54
CA VAL A 285 7.77 -23.49 -8.88
C VAL A 285 8.98 -22.73 -9.41
N ILE A 286 9.57 -23.21 -10.51
CA ILE A 286 10.66 -22.54 -11.21
C ILE A 286 10.14 -21.84 -12.44
N TYR A 287 10.73 -20.70 -12.80
CA TYR A 287 10.42 -19.98 -14.02
C TYR A 287 11.64 -19.18 -14.51
N LEU A 288 11.93 -19.35 -15.80
CA LEU A 288 13.13 -18.80 -16.44
C LEU A 288 12.79 -18.19 -17.79
N THR A 289 13.52 -17.15 -18.14
CA THR A 289 13.50 -16.55 -19.47
C THR A 289 14.92 -16.40 -20.02
N GLY A 290 15.05 -16.44 -21.32
CA GLY A 290 16.34 -16.24 -21.96
C GLY A 290 16.36 -16.57 -23.44
N HIS A 291 17.53 -16.91 -23.92
CA HIS A 291 17.78 -17.28 -25.31
C HIS A 291 18.30 -18.71 -25.44
N SER A 292 18.00 -19.31 -26.57
CA SER A 292 18.48 -20.65 -26.96
C SER A 292 18.75 -20.70 -28.47
N ALA A 293 19.39 -21.77 -28.94
CA ALA A 293 19.56 -21.99 -30.35
C ALA A 293 18.41 -22.84 -30.91
N CYS A 294 17.80 -22.43 -32.01
CA CYS A 294 16.78 -23.17 -32.75
C CYS A 294 17.33 -23.64 -34.10
N GLY A 295 17.79 -24.85 -34.17
CA GLY A 295 18.53 -25.34 -35.34
C GLY A 295 19.83 -24.56 -35.53
N THR A 296 19.95 -23.85 -36.66
CA THR A 296 21.10 -22.99 -36.97
C THR A 296 20.92 -21.54 -36.52
N VAL A 297 19.75 -21.18 -35.94
CA VAL A 297 19.44 -19.83 -35.49
C VAL A 297 19.74 -19.73 -34.01
N SER A 298 20.68 -18.91 -33.62
CA SER A 298 20.98 -18.55 -32.22
C SER A 298 20.15 -17.37 -31.74
N GLY A 299 20.06 -17.18 -30.44
CA GLY A 299 19.41 -16.03 -29.84
C GLY A 299 17.88 -16.02 -29.93
N VAL A 300 17.26 -17.20 -30.06
CA VAL A 300 15.80 -17.33 -30.09
C VAL A 300 15.24 -17.22 -28.65
N PRO A 301 14.25 -16.35 -28.40
CA PRO A 301 13.60 -16.25 -27.10
C PRO A 301 13.04 -17.58 -26.60
N LYS A 302 13.22 -17.86 -25.34
CA LYS A 302 12.73 -19.05 -24.64
C LYS A 302 12.18 -18.68 -23.28
N ALA A 303 11.03 -19.26 -22.95
CA ALA A 303 10.43 -19.16 -21.60
C ALA A 303 10.11 -20.56 -21.08
N VAL A 304 10.37 -20.80 -19.83
CA VAL A 304 10.16 -22.07 -19.12
C VAL A 304 9.47 -21.79 -17.80
N ALA A 305 8.49 -22.61 -17.43
CA ALA A 305 8.05 -22.75 -16.05
C ALA A 305 7.83 -24.22 -15.71
N GLY A 306 7.99 -24.56 -14.44
CA GLY A 306 7.87 -25.94 -14.02
C GLY A 306 7.77 -26.13 -12.52
N LEU A 307 7.43 -27.35 -12.14
CA LEU A 307 7.44 -27.81 -10.76
C LEU A 307 8.67 -28.72 -10.55
N LEU A 308 9.61 -28.23 -9.78
CA LEU A 308 10.77 -28.95 -9.30
C LEU A 308 10.43 -29.57 -7.94
N THR A 309 10.57 -30.89 -7.80
CA THR A 309 10.37 -31.57 -6.53
C THR A 309 11.70 -32.18 -6.08
N ALA A 310 12.26 -31.70 -4.99
CA ALA A 310 13.51 -32.14 -4.41
C ALA A 310 13.25 -33.01 -3.16
N ASN A 311 14.06 -34.02 -2.93
CA ASN A 311 13.86 -34.97 -1.82
C ASN A 311 14.70 -34.68 -0.56
N GLY A 312 15.44 -33.58 -0.52
CA GLY A 312 16.31 -33.22 0.60
C GLY A 312 17.62 -34.02 0.70
N SER A 313 17.85 -35.00 -0.18
CA SER A 313 19.02 -35.89 -0.12
C SER A 313 19.84 -35.94 -1.41
N GLY A 314 19.51 -35.17 -2.43
CA GLY A 314 20.29 -35.05 -3.65
C GLY A 314 19.59 -35.53 -4.91
N ALA A 315 18.39 -36.10 -4.82
CA ALA A 315 17.59 -36.43 -5.99
C ALA A 315 16.42 -35.47 -6.16
N LEU A 316 16.07 -35.19 -7.39
CA LEU A 316 14.93 -34.33 -7.74
C LEU A 316 14.20 -34.82 -8.99
N SER A 317 13.02 -34.28 -9.23
CA SER A 317 12.30 -34.43 -10.49
C SER A 317 11.75 -33.08 -10.93
N LEU A 318 11.61 -32.85 -12.23
CA LEU A 318 11.07 -31.63 -12.82
C LEU A 318 9.98 -31.97 -13.83
N THR A 319 8.80 -31.40 -13.61
CA THR A 319 7.75 -31.31 -14.62
C THR A 319 7.75 -29.88 -15.12
N TYR A 320 7.95 -29.64 -16.41
CA TYR A 320 8.02 -28.31 -16.94
C TYR A 320 7.35 -28.16 -18.31
N ASP A 321 6.96 -26.96 -18.60
CA ASP A 321 6.48 -26.55 -19.92
C ASP A 321 7.37 -25.42 -20.40
N GLU A 322 7.72 -25.46 -21.68
CA GLU A 322 8.52 -24.44 -22.32
C GLU A 322 7.91 -24.02 -23.66
N ASN A 323 8.09 -22.77 -23.99
CA ASN A 323 7.89 -22.26 -25.33
C ASN A 323 9.27 -21.99 -25.93
N PHE A 324 9.60 -22.74 -26.95
CA PHE A 324 10.87 -22.70 -27.64
C PHE A 324 10.68 -22.93 -29.13
N CYS A 325 11.36 -22.14 -29.96
CA CYS A 325 11.21 -22.24 -31.43
C CYS A 325 9.74 -22.09 -31.92
N ARG A 326 8.90 -21.34 -31.22
CA ARG A 326 7.46 -21.23 -31.49
C ARG A 326 6.69 -22.55 -31.36
N ALA A 327 7.25 -23.49 -30.66
CA ALA A 327 6.64 -24.79 -30.41
C ALA A 327 6.58 -25.05 -28.90
N PRO A 328 5.42 -25.43 -28.39
CA PRO A 328 5.31 -25.86 -27.00
C PRO A 328 5.95 -27.22 -26.81
N ASN A 329 6.65 -27.40 -25.71
CA ASN A 329 7.15 -28.68 -25.25
C ASN A 329 6.80 -28.89 -23.79
N SER A 330 6.36 -30.05 -23.42
CA SER A 330 6.00 -30.44 -22.06
C SER A 330 6.75 -31.71 -21.66
N VAL A 331 7.45 -31.63 -20.54
CA VAL A 331 8.19 -32.76 -19.98
C VAL A 331 7.66 -33.09 -18.61
N THR A 332 7.34 -34.34 -18.37
CA THR A 332 6.76 -34.81 -17.11
C THR A 332 7.80 -35.62 -16.33
N ALA A 333 8.04 -35.21 -15.07
CA ALA A 333 8.84 -35.91 -14.09
C ALA A 333 10.24 -36.35 -14.58
N ALA A 334 10.93 -35.46 -15.32
CA ALA A 334 12.33 -35.68 -15.67
C ALA A 334 13.17 -35.90 -14.39
N PRO A 335 13.89 -37.01 -14.25
CA PRO A 335 14.72 -37.23 -13.07
C PRO A 335 16.00 -36.42 -13.13
N GLY A 336 16.50 -36.04 -11.95
CA GLY A 336 17.74 -35.28 -11.83
C GLY A 336 18.41 -35.42 -10.48
N THR A 337 19.59 -34.83 -10.36
CA THR A 337 20.39 -34.85 -9.14
C THR A 337 20.83 -33.39 -8.81
N TYR A 338 21.11 -33.17 -7.53
CA TYR A 338 21.67 -31.92 -7.02
C TYR A 338 22.58 -32.15 -5.83
N SER A 339 23.43 -31.17 -5.55
CA SER A 339 24.21 -31.15 -4.30
C SER A 339 24.33 -29.70 -3.81
N VAL A 340 23.98 -29.46 -2.55
CA VAL A 340 24.02 -28.15 -1.95
C VAL A 340 25.26 -27.96 -1.10
N ALA A 341 26.11 -27.03 -1.47
CA ALA A 341 27.26 -26.62 -0.68
C ALA A 341 26.83 -25.73 0.51
N SER A 342 27.65 -25.68 1.57
CA SER A 342 27.35 -24.92 2.79
C SER A 342 27.13 -23.41 2.57
N ASN A 343 27.60 -22.88 1.45
CA ASN A 343 27.42 -21.49 1.01
C ASN A 343 26.13 -21.26 0.19
N GLY A 344 25.34 -22.31 -0.04
CA GLY A 344 24.08 -22.23 -0.79
C GLY A 344 24.21 -22.44 -2.31
N ARG A 345 25.42 -22.63 -2.87
CA ARG A 345 25.57 -22.98 -4.28
C ARG A 345 25.13 -24.42 -4.50
N ALA A 346 24.29 -24.66 -5.48
CA ALA A 346 23.76 -26.00 -5.80
C ALA A 346 23.82 -26.27 -7.31
N PRO A 347 24.82 -27.03 -7.79
CA PRO A 347 24.77 -27.60 -9.13
C PRO A 347 23.62 -28.59 -9.22
N ILE A 348 22.92 -28.56 -10.35
CA ILE A 348 21.74 -29.38 -10.66
C ILE A 348 21.92 -29.96 -12.05
N THR A 349 21.68 -31.27 -12.19
CA THR A 349 21.64 -31.95 -13.49
C THR A 349 20.27 -32.58 -13.66
N ILE A 350 19.58 -32.25 -14.77
CA ILE A 350 18.22 -32.74 -15.01
C ILE A 350 17.92 -32.79 -16.51
N GLY A 351 17.40 -33.90 -17.01
CA GLY A 351 16.96 -34.04 -18.41
C GLY A 351 18.02 -33.68 -19.46
N GLY A 352 19.31 -33.79 -19.13
CA GLY A 352 20.41 -33.39 -20.00
C GLY A 352 20.86 -31.95 -19.89
N TYR A 353 20.19 -31.15 -19.06
CA TYR A 353 20.59 -29.77 -18.74
C TYR A 353 21.47 -29.73 -17.50
N SER A 354 22.43 -28.82 -17.51
CA SER A 354 23.24 -28.45 -16.37
C SER A 354 22.81 -27.04 -15.90
N LEU A 355 22.44 -26.93 -14.63
CA LEU A 355 22.02 -25.68 -14.01
C LEU A 355 22.83 -25.43 -12.75
N VAL A 356 22.89 -24.21 -12.31
CA VAL A 356 23.33 -23.86 -10.96
C VAL A 356 22.23 -23.05 -10.29
N ALA A 357 22.10 -23.24 -8.98
CA ALA A 357 21.24 -22.43 -8.15
C ALA A 357 22.02 -21.83 -6.98
N TYR A 358 21.60 -20.65 -6.53
CA TYR A 358 22.06 -20.06 -5.28
C TYR A 358 20.87 -19.90 -4.35
N LEU A 359 20.90 -20.57 -3.21
CA LEU A 359 19.84 -20.56 -2.22
C LEU A 359 19.79 -19.21 -1.50
N VAL A 360 18.62 -18.60 -1.48
CA VAL A 360 18.29 -17.45 -0.61
C VAL A 360 17.87 -17.95 0.77
N ASN A 361 17.00 -18.95 0.79
CA ASN A 361 16.57 -19.68 1.98
C ASN A 361 16.26 -21.13 1.60
N SER A 362 15.61 -21.87 2.49
CA SER A 362 15.12 -23.19 2.16
C SER A 362 14.04 -23.10 1.07
N ASN A 363 14.31 -23.68 -0.10
CA ASN A 363 13.42 -23.72 -1.26
C ASN A 363 13.17 -22.38 -1.99
N GLU A 364 13.94 -21.32 -1.74
CA GLU A 364 13.95 -20.11 -2.56
C GLU A 364 15.33 -19.93 -3.19
N ILE A 365 15.38 -19.84 -4.51
CA ILE A 365 16.63 -19.90 -5.27
C ILE A 365 16.65 -18.87 -6.40
N PHE A 366 17.84 -18.33 -6.70
CA PHE A 366 18.18 -17.90 -8.05
C PHE A 366 18.56 -19.15 -8.85
N LEU A 367 18.27 -19.17 -10.14
CA LEU A 367 18.51 -20.31 -10.99
C LEU A 367 18.88 -19.91 -12.41
N PHE A 368 19.97 -20.42 -12.94
CA PHE A 368 20.30 -20.28 -14.35
C PHE A 368 20.91 -21.55 -14.97
N VAL A 369 20.88 -21.61 -16.30
CA VAL A 369 21.33 -22.75 -17.08
C VAL A 369 22.78 -22.54 -17.50
N LEU A 370 23.62 -23.57 -17.37
CA LEU A 370 25.06 -23.59 -17.64
C LEU A 370 25.46 -24.05 -19.05
N ASP A 371 24.50 -24.34 -19.92
CA ASP A 371 24.78 -24.85 -21.29
C ASP A 371 24.56 -23.73 -22.33
N SER A 372 24.46 -24.12 -23.61
CA SER A 372 24.23 -23.20 -24.72
C SER A 372 22.92 -22.41 -24.64
N ASN A 373 22.04 -22.73 -23.70
CA ASN A 373 20.86 -21.96 -23.37
C ASN A 373 21.21 -20.98 -22.27
N VAL A 374 21.09 -19.71 -22.49
CA VAL A 374 21.31 -18.70 -21.45
C VAL A 374 19.96 -18.31 -20.87
N LEU A 375 19.47 -19.09 -19.92
CA LEU A 375 18.22 -18.85 -19.20
C LEU A 375 18.54 -18.45 -17.77
N PHE A 376 17.81 -17.48 -17.27
CA PHE A 376 17.89 -17.00 -15.89
C PHE A 376 16.49 -16.85 -15.31
N GLY A 377 16.35 -17.14 -14.03
CA GLY A 377 15.09 -16.98 -13.31
C GLY A 377 15.16 -17.35 -11.83
N TYR A 378 14.03 -17.78 -11.33
CA TYR A 378 13.81 -17.98 -9.91
C TYR A 378 13.15 -19.34 -9.65
N GLY A 379 13.34 -19.84 -8.44
CA GLY A 379 12.54 -20.92 -7.87
C GLY A 379 11.95 -20.47 -6.55
N GLU A 380 10.63 -20.55 -6.43
CA GLU A 380 9.90 -20.17 -5.23
C GLU A 380 9.21 -21.38 -4.60
N PRO A 381 9.19 -21.47 -3.25
CA PRO A 381 8.57 -22.59 -2.57
C PRO A 381 7.06 -22.63 -2.87
N GLN A 382 6.60 -23.80 -3.35
CA GLN A 382 5.17 -24.00 -3.55
C GLN A 382 4.49 -24.18 -2.19
N ALA A 383 3.39 -23.47 -1.97
CA ALA A 383 2.60 -23.61 -0.75
C ALA A 383 2.12 -25.06 -0.56
N ALA A 384 2.11 -25.53 0.68
CA ALA A 384 1.60 -26.87 1.00
C ALA A 384 0.09 -26.95 0.72
N GLY A 385 -0.36 -28.12 0.26
CA GLY A 385 -1.78 -28.40 -0.02
C GLY A 385 -2.04 -28.86 -1.44
N SER A 386 -3.31 -29.02 -1.76
CA SER A 386 -3.77 -29.36 -3.11
C SER A 386 -4.27 -28.13 -3.83
N PHE A 387 -3.91 -28.00 -5.08
CA PHE A 387 -4.36 -26.93 -5.96
C PHE A 387 -5.50 -27.42 -6.86
N ALA A 388 -6.46 -26.57 -7.07
CA ALA A 388 -7.61 -26.77 -7.95
C ALA A 388 -8.08 -25.40 -8.48
N ASN A 389 -9.06 -25.37 -9.37
CA ASN A 389 -9.65 -24.11 -9.84
C ASN A 389 -10.09 -23.20 -8.69
N SER A 390 -10.69 -23.78 -7.63
CA SER A 390 -11.14 -23.03 -6.45
C SER A 390 -10.00 -22.37 -5.67
N THR A 391 -8.76 -22.79 -5.85
CA THR A 391 -7.57 -22.14 -5.26
C THR A 391 -7.20 -20.87 -6.02
N LEU A 392 -7.42 -20.86 -7.36
CA LEU A 392 -7.21 -19.68 -8.19
C LEU A 392 -8.49 -18.82 -8.21
N LYS A 393 -8.67 -18.05 -7.13
CA LYS A 393 -9.84 -17.18 -6.95
C LYS A 393 -9.41 -15.86 -6.31
N GLY A 394 -9.81 -14.75 -6.93
CA GLY A 394 -9.48 -13.41 -6.44
C GLY A 394 -9.05 -12.49 -7.56
N THR A 395 -8.56 -11.32 -7.19
CA THR A 395 -8.04 -10.32 -8.11
C THR A 395 -6.53 -10.25 -8.01
N TYR A 396 -5.86 -10.27 -9.15
CA TYR A 396 -4.41 -10.37 -9.27
C TYR A 396 -3.87 -9.21 -10.11
N ALA A 397 -2.79 -8.60 -9.68
CA ALA A 397 -1.94 -7.79 -10.53
C ALA A 397 -1.03 -8.73 -11.35
N GLY A 398 -0.99 -8.56 -12.65
CA GLY A 398 -0.17 -9.39 -13.54
C GLY A 398 0.70 -8.54 -14.46
N TYR A 399 1.87 -9.05 -14.82
CA TYR A 399 2.78 -8.40 -15.74
C TYR A 399 3.70 -9.38 -16.46
N THR A 400 4.28 -8.93 -17.56
CA THR A 400 5.34 -9.66 -18.27
C THR A 400 6.67 -9.48 -17.55
N THR A 401 7.31 -10.57 -17.13
CA THR A 401 8.64 -10.52 -16.50
C THR A 401 9.75 -10.51 -17.54
N ASN A 402 10.84 -9.80 -17.28
CA ASN A 402 12.13 -9.89 -17.99
C ASN A 402 11.99 -10.17 -19.51
N PRO A 403 11.46 -9.22 -20.31
CA PRO A 403 11.32 -9.41 -21.75
C PRO A 403 12.68 -9.66 -22.38
N VAL A 404 12.78 -10.71 -23.22
CA VAL A 404 14.05 -11.19 -23.77
C VAL A 404 14.22 -10.98 -25.26
N GLY A 405 13.30 -10.29 -25.93
CA GLY A 405 13.37 -10.05 -27.38
C GLY A 405 12.57 -8.84 -27.83
N PHE A 406 13.02 -8.21 -28.92
CA PHE A 406 12.23 -7.20 -29.61
C PHE A 406 11.02 -7.87 -30.27
N GLY A 407 9.82 -7.36 -29.99
CA GLY A 407 8.56 -7.97 -30.43
C GLY A 407 7.84 -8.74 -29.32
N VAL A 408 8.43 -8.85 -28.13
CA VAL A 408 7.70 -9.29 -26.95
C VAL A 408 6.58 -8.31 -26.65
N VAL A 409 5.39 -8.82 -26.40
CA VAL A 409 4.29 -8.04 -25.84
C VAL A 409 4.51 -7.93 -24.35
N VAL A 410 4.69 -6.72 -23.86
CA VAL A 410 4.71 -6.49 -22.39
C VAL A 410 3.38 -5.91 -21.97
N PHE A 411 2.84 -6.43 -20.90
CA PHE A 411 1.60 -5.93 -20.30
C PHE A 411 1.75 -5.74 -18.79
N SER A 412 0.90 -4.91 -18.24
CA SER A 412 0.61 -4.80 -16.81
C SER A 412 -0.90 -4.62 -16.66
N GLY A 413 -1.52 -5.32 -15.72
CA GLY A 413 -2.97 -5.28 -15.62
C GLY A 413 -3.52 -5.82 -14.32
N GLU A 414 -4.83 -5.75 -14.20
CA GLU A 414 -5.59 -6.35 -13.11
C GLU A 414 -6.57 -7.39 -13.64
N PHE A 415 -6.57 -8.57 -13.02
CA PHE A 415 -7.23 -9.78 -13.49
C PHE A 415 -7.99 -10.46 -12.37
N SER A 416 -9.25 -10.79 -12.59
CA SER A 416 -10.09 -11.50 -11.63
C SER A 416 -10.33 -12.93 -12.08
N ALA A 417 -9.98 -13.90 -11.24
CA ALA A 417 -10.28 -15.31 -11.42
C ALA A 417 -11.46 -15.72 -10.54
N ASP A 418 -12.43 -16.45 -11.11
CA ASP A 418 -13.68 -16.80 -10.44
C ASP A 418 -13.63 -18.07 -9.58
N GLY A 419 -12.63 -18.90 -9.76
CA GLY A 419 -12.51 -20.18 -9.05
C GLY A 419 -13.51 -21.27 -9.48
N ALA A 420 -14.22 -21.07 -10.60
CA ALA A 420 -15.28 -21.99 -11.04
C ALA A 420 -14.73 -23.34 -11.52
N THR A 421 -15.51 -24.38 -11.34
CA THR A 421 -15.18 -25.77 -11.74
C THR A 421 -16.25 -26.33 -12.67
N PRO A 422 -15.90 -27.15 -13.67
CA PRO A 422 -14.57 -27.68 -14.00
C PRO A 422 -13.69 -26.68 -14.75
N THR A 423 -14.25 -25.59 -15.27
CA THR A 423 -13.53 -24.54 -16.01
C THR A 423 -13.80 -23.20 -15.34
N GLY A 424 -12.74 -22.51 -14.97
CA GLY A 424 -12.81 -21.15 -14.42
C GLY A 424 -12.59 -20.11 -15.50
N ASN A 425 -12.96 -18.85 -15.18
CA ASN A 425 -12.75 -17.69 -16.03
C ASN A 425 -11.81 -16.71 -15.37
N ILE A 426 -10.93 -16.12 -16.18
CA ILE A 426 -10.17 -14.94 -15.82
C ILE A 426 -10.66 -13.80 -16.71
N THR A 427 -11.06 -12.70 -16.07
CA THR A 427 -11.42 -11.47 -16.77
C THR A 427 -10.62 -10.33 -16.19
N GLY A 428 -10.26 -9.37 -17.02
CA GLY A 428 -9.44 -8.27 -16.53
C GLY A 428 -9.29 -7.15 -17.52
N THR A 429 -8.42 -6.22 -17.17
CA THR A 429 -8.03 -5.09 -18.00
C THR A 429 -6.53 -4.96 -17.95
N GLU A 430 -5.92 -4.84 -19.12
CA GLU A 430 -4.47 -4.73 -19.28
C GLU A 430 -4.07 -3.48 -20.04
N ASP A 431 -2.92 -2.93 -19.70
CA ASP A 431 -2.18 -1.96 -20.49
C ASP A 431 -1.04 -2.70 -21.18
N ILE A 432 -0.94 -2.52 -22.48
CA ILE A 432 -0.04 -3.29 -23.33
C ILE A 432 0.95 -2.33 -23.98
N SER A 433 2.23 -2.70 -24.05
CA SER A 433 3.23 -2.02 -24.88
C SER A 433 3.85 -3.01 -25.87
N THR A 434 3.85 -2.63 -27.14
CA THR A 434 4.39 -3.42 -28.25
C THR A 434 5.26 -2.56 -29.15
N SER A 435 5.96 -3.19 -30.09
CA SER A 435 6.69 -2.46 -31.15
C SER A 435 5.79 -1.55 -32.01
N ASN A 436 4.48 -1.78 -32.02
CA ASN A 436 3.49 -0.97 -32.75
C ASN A 436 2.93 0.19 -31.91
N GLY A 437 3.32 0.28 -30.65
CA GLY A 437 2.87 1.30 -29.71
C GLY A 437 2.05 0.75 -28.55
N PRO A 438 1.71 1.62 -27.58
CA PRO A 438 0.97 1.23 -26.39
C PRO A 438 -0.53 1.17 -26.63
N VAL A 439 -1.21 0.24 -25.94
CA VAL A 439 -2.67 0.13 -25.88
C VAL A 439 -3.09 0.15 -24.41
N SER A 440 -3.95 1.10 -24.02
CA SER A 440 -4.43 1.21 -22.63
C SER A 440 -5.82 0.64 -22.48
N GLY A 441 -6.03 -0.05 -21.37
CA GLY A 441 -7.36 -0.54 -20.96
C GLY A 441 -7.92 -1.63 -21.86
N ALA A 442 -7.07 -2.44 -22.49
CA ALA A 442 -7.51 -3.58 -23.29
C ALA A 442 -8.23 -4.61 -22.39
N ALA A 443 -9.36 -5.12 -22.88
CA ALA A 443 -10.08 -6.17 -22.15
C ALA A 443 -9.37 -7.51 -22.30
N PHE A 444 -9.08 -8.16 -21.16
CA PHE A 444 -8.54 -9.50 -21.10
C PHE A 444 -9.63 -10.51 -20.74
N LYS A 445 -9.66 -11.63 -21.44
CA LYS A 445 -10.53 -12.77 -21.13
C LYS A 445 -9.80 -14.06 -21.42
N ALA A 446 -9.86 -14.96 -20.45
CA ALA A 446 -9.34 -16.32 -20.58
C ALA A 446 -10.23 -17.32 -19.86
N THR A 447 -10.16 -18.58 -20.28
CA THR A 447 -10.64 -19.72 -19.51
C THR A 447 -9.46 -20.48 -18.96
N TYR A 448 -9.62 -21.12 -17.79
CA TYR A 448 -8.54 -21.93 -17.20
C TYR A 448 -9.06 -23.20 -16.53
N SER A 449 -8.14 -24.14 -16.38
CA SER A 449 -8.38 -25.39 -15.67
C SER A 449 -7.09 -25.80 -14.94
N VAL A 450 -7.09 -25.76 -13.60
CA VAL A 450 -6.01 -26.30 -12.77
C VAL A 450 -6.33 -27.75 -12.50
N ALA A 451 -5.39 -28.65 -12.80
CA ALA A 451 -5.59 -30.09 -12.69
C ALA A 451 -5.86 -30.49 -11.23
N SER A 452 -6.92 -31.26 -11.02
CA SER A 452 -7.27 -31.85 -9.72
C SER A 452 -6.53 -33.17 -9.43
N SER A 453 -5.84 -33.70 -10.44
CA SER A 453 -4.98 -34.90 -10.33
C SER A 453 -3.92 -34.89 -11.46
N PRO A 454 -2.63 -34.80 -11.13
CA PRO A 454 -2.08 -34.52 -9.80
C PRO A 454 -2.39 -33.08 -9.33
N THR A 455 -2.58 -32.91 -8.01
CA THR A 455 -2.91 -31.63 -7.38
C THR A 455 -1.67 -30.73 -7.23
N ASN A 456 -0.80 -30.72 -8.24
CA ASN A 456 0.51 -30.07 -8.21
C ASN A 456 0.50 -28.59 -8.65
N GLY A 457 -0.69 -28.06 -8.87
CA GLY A 457 -0.84 -26.64 -9.24
C GLY A 457 -0.56 -26.32 -10.71
N ARG A 458 -0.29 -27.31 -11.55
CA ARG A 458 -0.22 -27.10 -13.00
C ARG A 458 -1.61 -27.00 -13.60
N GLY A 459 -1.83 -26.01 -14.45
CA GLY A 459 -3.10 -25.80 -15.14
C GLY A 459 -2.89 -25.35 -16.57
N MET A 460 -3.99 -25.38 -17.33
CA MET A 460 -4.04 -24.84 -18.70
C MET A 460 -4.87 -23.57 -18.72
N MET A 461 -4.48 -22.61 -19.53
CA MET A 461 -5.22 -21.38 -19.79
C MET A 461 -5.36 -21.16 -21.29
N THR A 462 -6.53 -20.70 -21.71
CA THR A 462 -6.78 -20.30 -23.09
C THR A 462 -7.26 -18.86 -23.08
N VAL A 463 -6.44 -17.96 -23.62
CA VAL A 463 -6.79 -16.55 -23.78
C VAL A 463 -7.71 -16.41 -24.97
N THR A 464 -8.87 -15.79 -24.75
CA THR A 464 -9.91 -15.56 -25.79
C THR A 464 -9.98 -14.11 -26.22
N SER A 465 -9.42 -13.19 -25.44
CA SER A 465 -9.29 -11.76 -25.75
C SER A 465 -8.14 -11.19 -24.92
N GLY A 466 -7.32 -10.32 -25.53
CA GLY A 466 -6.15 -9.71 -24.91
C GLY A 466 -4.83 -10.31 -25.34
N SER A 467 -3.78 -10.11 -24.56
CA SER A 467 -2.43 -10.59 -24.83
C SER A 467 -2.32 -12.09 -24.66
N GLY A 468 -1.73 -12.79 -25.63
CA GLY A 468 -1.38 -14.20 -25.55
C GLY A 468 -2.34 -15.14 -26.29
N GLY A 469 -2.21 -16.43 -25.99
CA GLY A 469 -2.96 -17.54 -26.59
C GLY A 469 -3.11 -18.67 -25.59
N ASN A 470 -2.86 -19.93 -25.99
CA ASN A 470 -2.78 -21.04 -25.07
C ASN A 470 -1.55 -20.90 -24.16
N ALA A 471 -1.73 -21.15 -22.88
CA ALA A 471 -0.69 -21.00 -21.88
C ALA A 471 -0.80 -22.06 -20.78
N VAL A 472 0.27 -22.25 -20.02
CA VAL A 472 0.31 -23.11 -18.85
C VAL A 472 0.45 -22.26 -17.59
N ILE A 473 -0.34 -22.59 -16.57
CA ILE A 473 -0.30 -21.99 -15.25
C ILE A 473 0.51 -22.89 -14.31
N TYR A 474 1.34 -22.29 -13.47
CA TYR A 474 1.94 -22.94 -12.31
C TYR A 474 1.63 -22.14 -11.05
N MET A 475 0.83 -22.74 -10.16
CA MET A 475 0.45 -22.14 -8.88
C MET A 475 1.60 -22.21 -7.88
N ILE A 476 2.03 -21.08 -7.36
CA ILE A 476 2.97 -20.98 -6.22
C ILE A 476 2.16 -21.03 -4.92
N SER A 477 1.08 -20.28 -4.87
CA SER A 477 0.14 -20.23 -3.75
C SER A 477 -1.24 -19.76 -4.25
N ALA A 478 -2.21 -19.62 -3.37
CA ALA A 478 -3.48 -18.97 -3.69
C ALA A 478 -3.31 -17.47 -4.04
N SER A 479 -2.20 -16.87 -3.65
CA SER A 479 -1.93 -15.44 -3.89
C SER A 479 -0.91 -15.18 -4.99
N LYS A 480 -0.29 -16.20 -5.57
CA LYS A 480 0.74 -16.07 -6.61
C LYS A 480 0.77 -17.24 -7.56
N PHE A 481 0.87 -16.96 -8.85
CA PHE A 481 1.09 -17.96 -9.90
C PHE A 481 1.86 -17.35 -11.07
N VAL A 482 2.49 -18.20 -11.85
CA VAL A 482 3.18 -17.83 -13.09
C VAL A 482 2.56 -18.53 -14.29
N VAL A 483 2.70 -17.90 -15.44
CA VAL A 483 2.13 -18.37 -16.70
C VAL A 483 3.19 -18.34 -17.80
N VAL A 484 3.24 -19.40 -18.60
CA VAL A 484 4.05 -19.48 -19.84
C VAL A 484 3.13 -19.58 -21.04
N PRO A 485 3.11 -18.59 -21.94
CA PRO A 485 2.38 -18.67 -23.20
C PRO A 485 3.04 -19.69 -24.14
N LEU A 486 2.29 -20.67 -24.63
CA LEU A 486 2.81 -21.79 -25.42
C LEU A 486 3.01 -21.49 -26.91
N ASN A 487 2.25 -20.54 -27.46
CA ASN A 487 2.23 -20.27 -28.92
C ASN A 487 2.73 -18.86 -29.26
N ASP A 488 3.33 -18.16 -28.32
CA ASP A 488 3.88 -16.82 -28.55
C ASP A 488 5.23 -16.95 -29.29
N PRO A 489 5.44 -16.24 -30.39
CA PRO A 489 6.72 -16.24 -31.11
C PRO A 489 7.87 -15.59 -30.30
N ASN A 490 7.54 -14.78 -29.32
CA ASN A 490 8.48 -14.10 -28.42
C ASN A 490 8.05 -14.34 -26.97
N PRO A 491 8.23 -15.57 -26.46
CA PRO A 491 7.69 -15.96 -25.19
C PRO A 491 8.36 -15.21 -24.03
N ALA A 492 7.56 -14.88 -23.04
CA ALA A 492 7.98 -14.38 -21.75
C ALA A 492 7.20 -15.10 -20.64
N VAL A 493 7.69 -15.07 -19.43
CA VAL A 493 6.93 -15.52 -18.28
C VAL A 493 6.03 -14.37 -17.81
N TRP A 494 4.79 -14.67 -17.48
CA TRP A 494 3.86 -13.75 -16.85
C TRP A 494 3.79 -14.08 -15.36
N ASP A 495 3.97 -13.08 -14.51
CA ASP A 495 3.89 -13.22 -13.05
C ASP A 495 2.63 -12.52 -12.54
N PHE A 496 1.85 -13.23 -11.73
CA PHE A 496 0.61 -12.78 -11.14
C PHE A 496 0.68 -12.86 -9.62
N GLY A 497 0.60 -11.72 -8.97
CA GLY A 497 0.48 -11.61 -7.53
C GLY A 497 -0.89 -11.08 -7.12
N LEU A 498 -1.40 -11.49 -5.97
CA LEU A 498 -2.69 -11.00 -5.47
C LEU A 498 -2.68 -9.47 -5.46
N SER A 499 -3.65 -8.86 -6.13
CA SER A 499 -3.82 -7.42 -6.17
C SER A 499 -4.21 -6.92 -4.78
N SER A 500 -3.78 -5.71 -4.45
CA SER A 500 -4.33 -5.06 -3.27
C SER A 500 -5.83 -4.90 -3.50
N VAL A 501 -6.64 -5.72 -2.84
CA VAL A 501 -8.01 -5.28 -2.57
C VAL A 501 -7.84 -3.94 -1.86
N PRO A 502 -8.45 -2.83 -2.33
CA PRO A 502 -8.46 -1.60 -1.57
C PRO A 502 -8.85 -1.98 -0.15
N ALA A 503 -8.02 -1.68 0.84
CA ALA A 503 -8.40 -1.93 2.23
C ALA A 503 -9.79 -1.31 2.37
N SER A 504 -10.81 -2.14 2.61
CA SER A 504 -12.19 -1.67 2.58
C SER A 504 -12.23 -0.43 3.46
N LEU A 505 -12.61 0.70 2.85
CA LEU A 505 -12.59 1.99 3.53
C LEU A 505 -13.37 1.84 4.83
N THR A 506 -12.70 2.01 5.94
CA THR A 506 -13.27 1.79 7.27
C THR A 506 -13.17 3.07 8.10
N LEU A 507 -13.92 3.10 9.19
CA LEU A 507 -13.81 4.18 10.15
C LEU A 507 -12.50 4.03 10.95
N SER A 508 -11.61 5.00 10.83
CA SER A 508 -10.31 5.05 11.53
C SER A 508 -10.48 5.58 12.96
N SER A 509 -11.18 6.70 13.14
CA SER A 509 -11.36 7.31 14.45
C SER A 509 -12.67 8.09 14.59
N LEU A 510 -13.09 8.29 15.84
CA LEU A 510 -14.11 9.22 16.29
C LEU A 510 -13.54 10.05 17.44
N SER A 511 -13.64 11.35 17.39
CA SER A 511 -13.23 12.25 18.45
C SER A 511 -14.34 13.25 18.78
N LEU A 512 -14.37 13.75 20.02
CA LEU A 512 -15.27 14.78 20.51
C LEU A 512 -14.47 15.94 21.08
N ASN A 513 -14.85 17.15 20.77
CA ASN A 513 -14.22 18.35 21.33
C ASN A 513 -15.25 19.46 21.58
N PRO A 514 -15.41 19.87 22.87
CA PRO A 514 -14.82 19.31 24.08
C PRO A 514 -15.41 17.94 24.48
N THR A 515 -14.67 17.16 25.26
CA THR A 515 -15.12 15.86 25.81
C THR A 515 -16.00 15.99 27.06
N SER A 516 -16.17 17.21 27.58
CA SER A 516 -17.06 17.54 28.70
C SER A 516 -17.74 18.87 28.43
N VAL A 517 -19.06 18.92 28.60
CA VAL A 517 -19.88 20.11 28.41
C VAL A 517 -20.94 20.24 29.49
N THR A 518 -21.33 21.46 29.81
CA THR A 518 -22.52 21.74 30.60
C THR A 518 -23.76 21.41 29.75
N GLY A 519 -24.71 20.67 30.30
CA GLY A 519 -25.94 20.33 29.62
C GLY A 519 -26.68 21.55 29.07
N GLY A 520 -27.08 21.49 27.82
CA GLY A 520 -27.55 22.59 26.99
C GLY A 520 -26.51 23.19 26.04
N ASN A 521 -25.23 22.90 26.22
CA ASN A 521 -24.16 23.27 25.30
C ASN A 521 -23.79 22.12 24.36
N SER A 522 -23.28 22.41 23.16
CA SER A 522 -22.91 21.39 22.18
C SER A 522 -21.43 20.99 22.27
N SER A 523 -21.11 19.79 21.77
CA SER A 523 -19.75 19.35 21.45
C SER A 523 -19.65 19.06 19.95
N ALA A 524 -18.48 19.27 19.36
CA ALA A 524 -18.21 18.90 17.98
C ALA A 524 -17.65 17.47 17.94
N GLY A 525 -18.28 16.60 17.15
CA GLY A 525 -17.76 15.28 16.81
C GLY A 525 -17.03 15.31 15.47
N THR A 526 -15.94 14.59 15.35
CA THR A 526 -15.21 14.39 14.09
C THR A 526 -15.03 12.89 13.82
N VAL A 527 -15.50 12.44 12.68
CA VAL A 527 -15.22 11.09 12.14
C VAL A 527 -14.06 11.17 11.16
N THR A 528 -13.15 10.19 11.20
CA THR A 528 -12.04 10.07 10.25
C THR A 528 -12.03 8.67 9.65
N LEU A 529 -11.92 8.58 8.32
CA LEU A 529 -11.84 7.34 7.57
C LEU A 529 -10.38 6.90 7.41
N SER A 530 -10.15 5.64 7.07
CA SER A 530 -8.82 5.09 6.79
C SER A 530 -8.22 5.60 5.46
N GLY A 531 -9.02 6.25 4.63
CA GLY A 531 -8.62 6.83 3.34
C GLY A 531 -9.69 7.77 2.81
N PRO A 532 -9.49 8.38 1.62
CA PRO A 532 -10.45 9.29 0.99
C PRO A 532 -11.81 8.62 0.71
N ALA A 533 -12.88 9.35 0.94
CA ALA A 533 -14.24 8.87 0.64
C ALA A 533 -14.44 8.72 -0.88
N PRO A 534 -15.18 7.68 -1.34
CA PRO A 534 -15.44 7.41 -2.75
C PRO A 534 -16.28 8.52 -3.41
N THR A 535 -16.34 8.51 -4.75
CA THR A 535 -17.29 9.32 -5.52
C THR A 535 -18.72 9.05 -5.01
N GLY A 536 -19.42 10.10 -4.58
CA GLY A 536 -20.71 9.99 -3.88
C GLY A 536 -20.61 10.17 -2.35
N GLY A 537 -19.39 10.20 -1.79
CA GLY A 537 -19.15 10.36 -0.36
C GLY A 537 -19.31 9.06 0.43
N ALA A 538 -18.99 9.13 1.72
CA ALA A 538 -19.09 8.01 2.65
C ALA A 538 -20.07 8.40 3.79
N GLN A 539 -21.23 7.73 3.86
CA GLN A 539 -22.21 7.96 4.89
C GLN A 539 -21.87 7.15 6.15
N VAL A 540 -21.43 7.83 7.20
CA VAL A 540 -21.09 7.26 8.51
C VAL A 540 -22.32 7.30 9.39
N THR A 541 -22.77 6.16 9.88
CA THR A 541 -23.91 6.04 10.82
C THR A 541 -23.48 6.44 12.23
N LEU A 542 -24.29 7.27 12.89
CA LEU A 542 -24.02 7.76 14.25
C LEU A 542 -25.08 7.28 15.23
N SER A 543 -24.69 7.07 16.48
CA SER A 543 -25.61 6.72 17.56
C SER A 543 -25.13 7.29 18.90
N SER A 544 -26.08 7.46 19.83
CA SER A 544 -25.84 7.88 21.20
C SER A 544 -26.42 6.85 22.17
N SER A 545 -25.67 6.50 23.21
CA SER A 545 -26.11 5.59 24.26
C SER A 545 -27.20 6.18 25.18
N ASN A 546 -27.36 7.52 25.17
CA ASN A 546 -28.36 8.24 25.94
C ASN A 546 -28.81 9.50 25.19
N THR A 547 -29.81 9.36 24.35
CA THR A 547 -30.32 10.44 23.48
C THR A 547 -31.03 11.55 24.27
N THR A 548 -31.45 11.32 25.52
CA THR A 548 -32.07 12.35 26.35
C THR A 548 -31.03 13.30 26.94
N ALA A 549 -29.80 12.84 27.22
CA ALA A 549 -28.71 13.65 27.72
C ALA A 549 -27.86 14.26 26.58
N ALA A 550 -27.61 13.48 25.52
CA ALA A 550 -26.87 13.92 24.35
C ALA A 550 -27.38 13.23 23.09
N SER A 551 -27.68 13.98 22.04
CA SER A 551 -28.21 13.49 20.78
C SER A 551 -27.25 13.82 19.63
N VAL A 552 -27.26 12.96 18.59
CA VAL A 552 -26.48 13.12 17.35
C VAL A 552 -27.40 12.95 16.15
N PRO A 553 -27.11 13.46 14.96
CA PRO A 553 -27.81 13.09 13.75
C PRO A 553 -27.65 11.59 13.48
N SER A 554 -28.55 10.99 12.72
CA SER A 554 -28.50 9.55 12.39
C SER A 554 -27.26 9.19 11.57
N SER A 555 -26.70 10.14 10.82
CA SER A 555 -25.48 9.95 10.02
C SER A 555 -24.81 11.27 9.73
N VAL A 556 -23.53 11.19 9.33
CA VAL A 556 -22.75 12.29 8.73
C VAL A 556 -22.09 11.77 7.46
N THR A 557 -22.05 12.60 6.41
CA THR A 557 -21.41 12.24 5.13
C THR A 557 -20.02 12.86 5.05
N VAL A 558 -19.01 12.01 4.88
CA VAL A 558 -17.67 12.46 4.48
C VAL A 558 -17.73 12.70 2.97
N ALA A 559 -17.44 13.90 2.54
CA ALA A 559 -17.51 14.29 1.13
C ALA A 559 -16.52 13.50 0.27
N ALA A 560 -16.84 13.30 -1.00
CA ALA A 560 -15.96 12.61 -1.95
C ALA A 560 -14.56 13.20 -1.95
N GLY A 561 -13.53 12.34 -1.84
CA GLY A 561 -12.13 12.73 -1.75
C GLY A 561 -11.67 13.25 -0.37
N ALA A 562 -12.59 13.56 0.57
CA ALA A 562 -12.25 13.94 1.94
C ALA A 562 -11.99 12.68 2.80
N THR A 563 -11.20 12.83 3.86
CA THR A 563 -10.90 11.77 4.83
C THR A 563 -11.67 11.94 6.14
N SER A 564 -12.34 13.09 6.37
CA SER A 564 -13.05 13.36 7.62
C SER A 564 -14.28 14.24 7.41
N ALA A 565 -15.19 14.19 8.39
CA ALA A 565 -16.34 15.07 8.48
C ALA A 565 -16.67 15.39 9.94
N THR A 566 -17.25 16.54 10.18
CA THR A 566 -17.69 16.99 11.51
C THR A 566 -19.20 16.93 11.64
N PHE A 567 -19.68 16.69 12.87
CA PHE A 567 -21.10 16.73 13.23
C PHE A 567 -21.27 17.34 14.62
N THR A 568 -22.49 17.79 14.92
CA THR A 568 -22.82 18.37 16.23
C THR A 568 -23.41 17.33 17.15
N VAL A 569 -22.91 17.27 18.39
CA VAL A 569 -23.54 16.57 19.50
C VAL A 569 -24.30 17.61 20.33
N SER A 570 -25.62 17.55 20.30
CA SER A 570 -26.49 18.43 21.07
C SER A 570 -26.75 17.81 22.43
N THR A 571 -26.65 18.62 23.53
CA THR A 571 -26.92 18.11 24.89
C THR A 571 -28.11 18.82 25.54
N SER A 572 -28.75 18.14 26.48
CA SER A 572 -29.79 18.66 27.33
C SER A 572 -29.31 18.83 28.76
N ALA A 573 -29.97 19.68 29.55
CA ALA A 573 -29.68 19.83 30.98
C ALA A 573 -29.89 18.49 31.71
N VAL A 574 -28.93 18.11 32.53
CA VAL A 574 -28.97 16.87 33.35
C VAL A 574 -28.97 17.23 34.84
N ALA A 575 -29.60 16.41 35.66
CA ALA A 575 -29.63 16.62 37.11
C ALA A 575 -28.33 16.21 37.83
N ALA A 576 -27.59 15.29 37.23
CA ALA A 576 -26.29 14.81 37.70
C ALA A 576 -25.34 14.60 36.54
N SER A 577 -24.04 14.63 36.77
CA SER A 577 -23.03 14.34 35.75
C SER A 577 -23.29 12.99 35.10
N THR A 578 -23.48 12.99 33.77
CA THR A 578 -23.86 11.82 32.94
C THR A 578 -22.86 11.62 31.85
N THR A 579 -22.26 10.43 31.80
CA THR A 579 -21.39 10.04 30.69
C THR A 579 -22.22 9.39 29.60
N VAL A 580 -22.07 9.88 28.39
CA VAL A 580 -22.76 9.38 27.18
C VAL A 580 -21.72 8.89 26.18
N THR A 581 -21.89 7.67 25.67
CA THR A 581 -21.04 7.13 24.61
C THR A 581 -21.66 7.48 23.25
N ILE A 582 -20.92 8.20 22.44
CA ILE A 582 -21.24 8.43 21.02
C ILE A 582 -20.50 7.39 20.22
N SER A 583 -21.20 6.73 19.29
CA SER A 583 -20.61 5.71 18.41
C SER A 583 -20.84 6.08 16.95
N ALA A 584 -19.86 5.76 16.13
CA ALA A 584 -19.88 5.93 14.68
C ALA A 584 -19.51 4.60 13.99
N THR A 585 -20.18 4.26 12.90
CA THR A 585 -19.97 2.99 12.17
C THR A 585 -19.87 3.24 10.67
N TYR A 586 -18.83 2.69 10.04
CA TYR A 586 -18.64 2.68 8.59
C TYR A 586 -17.73 1.53 8.16
N GLY A 587 -18.04 0.86 7.05
CA GLY A 587 -17.24 -0.23 6.50
C GLY A 587 -17.00 -1.39 7.48
N GLY A 588 -18.00 -1.73 8.30
CA GLY A 588 -17.92 -2.78 9.33
C GLY A 588 -17.12 -2.40 10.58
N ALA A 589 -16.46 -1.23 10.61
CA ALA A 589 -15.72 -0.74 11.77
C ALA A 589 -16.57 0.23 12.59
N THR A 590 -16.61 0.03 13.92
CA THR A 590 -17.23 0.94 14.86
C THR A 590 -16.17 1.60 15.74
N ARG A 591 -16.30 2.91 15.96
CA ARG A 591 -15.50 3.70 16.90
C ARG A 591 -16.41 4.42 17.87
N SER A 592 -15.96 4.58 19.11
CA SER A 592 -16.73 5.23 20.15
C SER A 592 -15.90 6.28 20.88
N ALA A 593 -16.57 7.32 21.34
CA ALA A 593 -15.98 8.38 22.17
C ALA A 593 -16.97 8.76 23.29
N SER A 594 -16.43 9.07 24.46
CA SER A 594 -17.22 9.45 25.64
C SER A 594 -17.37 10.95 25.75
N LEU A 595 -18.62 11.42 26.00
CA LEU A 595 -18.94 12.79 26.32
C LEU A 595 -19.49 12.84 27.74
N THR A 596 -18.90 13.68 28.61
CA THR A 596 -19.43 13.96 29.94
C THR A 596 -20.33 15.19 29.87
N VAL A 597 -21.61 15.01 30.19
CA VAL A 597 -22.58 16.11 30.32
C VAL A 597 -22.72 16.44 31.80
N THR A 598 -22.30 17.63 32.19
CA THR A 598 -22.39 18.12 33.57
C THR A 598 -23.66 18.93 33.81
N PRO A 599 -24.24 18.89 34.99
CA PRO A 599 -25.39 19.71 35.30
C PRO A 599 -25.02 21.20 35.18
N PRO A 600 -25.97 22.07 34.77
CA PRO A 600 -25.77 23.51 34.83
C PRO A 600 -25.39 23.93 36.27
N PRO A 601 -24.56 24.98 36.43
CA PRO A 601 -24.23 25.53 37.73
C PRO A 601 -25.49 25.83 38.50
N ALA A 602 -25.56 25.41 39.76
CA ALA A 602 -26.71 25.70 40.59
C ALA A 602 -26.81 27.21 40.84
N PRO A 603 -28.01 27.78 40.74
CA PRO A 603 -28.18 29.20 40.97
C PRO A 603 -27.82 29.58 42.45
N THR A 604 -27.25 30.73 42.64
CA THR A 604 -26.90 31.33 43.93
C THR A 604 -27.81 32.53 44.20
N LEU A 605 -27.91 33.01 45.45
CA LEU A 605 -28.64 34.21 45.79
C LEU A 605 -27.88 35.42 45.24
N SER A 606 -28.55 36.21 44.37
CA SER A 606 -27.96 37.36 43.64
C SER A 606 -28.29 38.69 44.29
N SER A 607 -29.53 38.88 44.78
CA SER A 607 -29.92 40.09 45.48
C SER A 607 -31.00 39.85 46.52
N LEU A 608 -30.98 40.70 47.57
CA LEU A 608 -32.06 40.92 48.51
C LEU A 608 -32.36 42.40 48.50
N THR A 609 -33.60 42.78 48.23
CA THR A 609 -34.05 44.17 48.26
C THR A 609 -35.29 44.35 49.13
N LEU A 610 -35.44 45.51 49.76
CA LEU A 610 -36.60 45.90 50.52
C LEU A 610 -37.22 47.14 49.90
N ASN A 611 -38.53 47.14 49.77
CA ASN A 611 -39.21 48.31 49.24
C ASN A 611 -40.56 48.56 49.96
N PRO A 612 -40.74 49.69 50.67
CA PRO A 612 -39.75 50.74 50.89
C PRO A 612 -38.68 50.31 51.93
N THR A 613 -37.49 50.93 51.90
CA THR A 613 -36.37 50.67 52.82
C THR A 613 -36.54 51.40 54.16
N SER A 614 -37.60 52.26 54.32
CA SER A 614 -37.99 52.95 55.54
C SER A 614 -39.52 52.94 55.66
N VAL A 615 -40.04 52.55 56.81
CA VAL A 615 -41.48 52.46 57.10
C VAL A 615 -41.78 52.95 58.51
N ARG A 616 -43.00 53.46 58.75
CA ARG A 616 -43.51 53.77 60.08
C ARG A 616 -43.94 52.44 60.75
N GLY A 617 -43.41 52.16 61.92
CA GLY A 617 -43.65 50.93 62.67
C GLY A 617 -45.14 50.75 62.97
N GLY A 618 -45.64 49.54 62.69
CA GLY A 618 -47.03 49.15 62.89
C GLY A 618 -48.01 49.67 61.89
N MET A 619 -47.61 50.58 60.95
CA MET A 619 -48.51 51.18 59.99
C MET A 619 -48.43 50.57 58.55
N GLN A 620 -47.23 50.22 58.10
CA GLN A 620 -47.04 49.76 56.76
C GLN A 620 -46.00 48.60 56.72
N PRO A 621 -46.25 47.49 56.00
CA PRO A 621 -45.24 46.51 55.75
C PRO A 621 -44.24 46.97 54.67
N SER A 622 -43.04 46.39 54.67
CA SER A 622 -42.14 46.50 53.53
C SER A 622 -42.21 45.17 52.73
N THR A 623 -42.02 45.27 51.41
CA THR A 623 -41.92 44.08 50.56
C THR A 623 -40.44 43.74 50.33
N GLY A 624 -40.03 42.54 50.76
CA GLY A 624 -38.72 41.97 50.42
C GLY A 624 -38.81 41.22 49.13
N LYS A 625 -37.73 41.30 48.31
CA LYS A 625 -37.58 40.47 47.12
C LYS A 625 -36.20 39.81 47.13
N VAL A 626 -36.19 38.48 46.98
CA VAL A 626 -34.97 37.70 46.71
C VAL A 626 -34.85 37.41 45.22
N THR A 627 -33.64 37.49 44.70
CA THR A 627 -33.36 37.15 43.31
C THR A 627 -32.19 36.15 43.26
N LEU A 628 -32.29 35.13 42.43
CA LEU A 628 -31.25 34.13 42.15
C LEU A 628 -30.46 34.53 40.91
N SER A 629 -29.23 34.05 40.78
CA SER A 629 -28.34 34.26 39.60
C SER A 629 -28.82 33.54 38.35
N GLY A 630 -29.80 32.63 38.48
CA GLY A 630 -30.40 31.88 37.40
C GLY A 630 -31.71 31.22 37.87
N PRO A 631 -32.42 30.50 36.99
CA PRO A 631 -33.68 29.84 37.29
C PRO A 631 -33.56 28.86 38.45
N ALA A 632 -34.56 28.85 39.35
CA ALA A 632 -34.64 27.89 40.46
C ALA A 632 -34.76 26.45 39.92
N PRO A 633 -34.12 25.44 40.56
CA PRO A 633 -34.16 24.05 40.12
C PRO A 633 -35.59 23.48 40.22
N ALA A 634 -35.77 22.30 39.57
CA ALA A 634 -37.01 21.53 39.73
C ALA A 634 -37.25 21.28 41.23
N GLY A 635 -38.42 21.66 41.73
CA GLY A 635 -38.76 21.66 43.16
C GLY A 635 -38.65 23.02 43.84
N GLY A 636 -38.17 24.08 43.12
CA GLY A 636 -38.00 25.41 43.64
C GLY A 636 -36.73 25.61 44.48
N ALA A 637 -36.51 26.85 44.92
CA ALA A 637 -35.40 27.20 45.79
C ALA A 637 -35.96 27.83 47.09
N GLN A 638 -35.81 27.12 48.19
CA GLN A 638 -36.21 27.62 49.50
C GLN A 638 -35.10 28.54 50.05
N VAL A 639 -35.39 29.79 50.16
CA VAL A 639 -34.51 30.83 50.72
C VAL A 639 -34.91 31.08 52.16
N ALA A 640 -34.03 30.77 53.09
CA ALA A 640 -34.26 31.02 54.50
C ALA A 640 -34.17 32.54 54.77
N LEU A 641 -35.08 33.04 55.59
CA LEU A 641 -35.15 34.47 55.96
C LEU A 641 -35.00 34.63 57.47
N SER A 642 -34.35 35.70 57.91
CA SER A 642 -34.28 36.05 59.33
C SER A 642 -34.23 37.56 59.49
N SER A 643 -34.65 38.03 60.65
CA SER A 643 -34.59 39.42 61.10
C SER A 643 -33.69 39.53 62.31
N SER A 644 -32.86 40.57 62.36
CA SER A 644 -32.00 40.88 63.50
C SER A 644 -32.81 41.39 64.74
N ASN A 645 -34.01 41.88 64.49
CA ASN A 645 -34.95 42.28 65.51
C ASN A 645 -36.40 41.96 65.12
N PRO A 646 -36.87 40.69 65.34
CA PRO A 646 -38.21 40.27 64.96
C PRO A 646 -39.34 41.06 65.64
N GLY A 647 -39.06 41.65 66.83
CA GLY A 647 -40.02 42.48 67.56
C GLY A 647 -40.31 43.80 66.88
N ALA A 648 -39.37 44.37 66.10
CA ALA A 648 -39.55 45.61 65.34
C ALA A 648 -39.97 45.32 63.89
N ALA A 649 -39.34 44.31 63.24
CA ALA A 649 -39.69 43.89 61.90
C ALA A 649 -39.55 42.36 61.80
N SER A 650 -40.60 41.66 61.42
CA SER A 650 -40.63 40.21 61.30
C SER A 650 -40.76 39.74 59.86
N VAL A 651 -40.15 38.63 59.53
CA VAL A 651 -40.21 37.98 58.21
C VAL A 651 -40.66 36.52 58.36
N PRO A 652 -41.25 35.90 57.35
CA PRO A 652 -41.47 34.43 57.38
C PRO A 652 -40.12 33.71 57.48
N SER A 653 -40.09 32.48 57.99
CA SER A 653 -38.87 31.71 58.15
C SER A 653 -38.19 31.37 56.78
N SER A 654 -38.96 31.39 55.74
CA SER A 654 -38.43 31.20 54.37
C SER A 654 -39.39 31.73 53.31
N VAL A 655 -38.86 31.88 52.08
CA VAL A 655 -39.63 32.11 50.86
C VAL A 655 -39.19 31.13 49.79
N ILE A 656 -40.12 30.58 49.01
CA ILE A 656 -39.81 29.63 47.95
C ILE A 656 -39.80 30.40 46.65
N VAL A 657 -38.68 30.39 45.91
CA VAL A 657 -38.59 30.77 44.52
C VAL A 657 -39.11 29.59 43.68
N PRO A 658 -40.21 29.72 42.94
CA PRO A 658 -40.78 28.61 42.17
C PRO A 658 -39.82 28.08 41.15
N ALA A 659 -39.95 26.79 40.78
CA ALA A 659 -39.14 26.15 39.73
C ALA A 659 -39.19 26.97 38.43
N GLY A 660 -38.01 27.23 37.86
CA GLY A 660 -37.86 28.03 36.62
C GLY A 660 -37.93 29.56 36.86
N ALA A 661 -38.40 30.05 38.01
CA ALA A 661 -38.39 31.47 38.34
C ALA A 661 -37.01 31.95 38.87
N THR A 662 -36.70 33.20 38.70
CA THR A 662 -35.44 33.81 39.15
C THR A 662 -35.59 34.60 40.47
N GLY A 663 -36.81 34.75 41.01
CA GLY A 663 -37.00 35.47 42.25
C GLY A 663 -38.38 35.26 42.87
N ALA A 664 -38.55 35.68 44.14
CA ALA A 664 -39.79 35.66 44.86
C ALA A 664 -39.84 36.84 45.82
N THR A 665 -41.06 37.27 46.17
CA THR A 665 -41.31 38.33 47.13
C THR A 665 -41.86 37.79 48.47
N PHE A 666 -41.58 38.49 49.52
CA PHE A 666 -42.09 38.18 50.88
C PHE A 666 -42.44 39.49 51.60
N THR A 667 -43.30 39.37 52.58
CA THR A 667 -43.71 40.54 53.39
C THR A 667 -42.82 40.68 54.63
N VAL A 668 -42.39 41.91 54.94
CA VAL A 668 -41.75 42.28 56.18
C VAL A 668 -42.76 43.03 56.99
N ASN A 669 -43.33 42.39 58.01
CA ASN A 669 -44.31 43.01 58.90
C ASN A 669 -43.58 43.86 59.99
N THR A 670 -44.04 45.07 60.24
CA THR A 670 -43.43 45.97 61.25
C THR A 670 -44.36 46.18 62.43
N SER A 671 -43.75 46.33 63.59
CA SER A 671 -44.44 46.66 64.86
C SER A 671 -44.15 48.12 65.24
N VAL A 672 -44.98 48.69 66.14
CA VAL A 672 -44.74 50.03 66.72
C VAL A 672 -43.41 50.00 67.46
N VAL A 673 -42.58 51.04 67.22
CA VAL A 673 -41.30 51.20 67.94
C VAL A 673 -41.29 52.61 68.56
N PHE A 674 -40.73 52.78 69.76
CA PHE A 674 -40.61 54.01 70.45
C PHE A 674 -39.47 54.91 69.93
N PHE A 675 -38.43 54.28 69.37
CA PHE A 675 -37.27 54.95 68.75
C PHE A 675 -37.03 54.37 67.39
N SER A 676 -36.60 55.15 66.45
CA SER A 676 -36.26 54.74 65.09
C SER A 676 -35.19 53.64 65.20
N THR A 677 -35.45 52.50 64.60
CA THR A 677 -34.62 51.26 64.70
C THR A 677 -34.25 50.72 63.32
N SER A 678 -33.01 50.54 63.09
CA SER A 678 -32.56 49.79 61.89
C SER A 678 -32.62 48.33 62.14
N VAL A 679 -33.30 47.57 61.29
CA VAL A 679 -33.46 46.12 61.36
C VAL A 679 -32.83 45.49 60.12
N ARG A 680 -31.87 44.60 60.34
CA ARG A 680 -31.25 43.88 59.25
C ARG A 680 -32.05 42.61 58.92
N ILE A 681 -32.53 42.53 57.67
CA ILE A 681 -33.14 41.33 57.14
C ILE A 681 -32.06 40.54 56.39
N SER A 682 -32.00 39.28 56.67
CA SER A 682 -31.05 38.37 56.02
C SER A 682 -31.79 37.31 55.23
N ALA A 683 -31.29 37.01 54.02
CA ALA A 683 -31.74 35.91 53.20
C ALA A 683 -30.59 34.99 52.90
N SER A 684 -30.77 33.66 53.12
CA SER A 684 -29.74 32.64 52.93
C SER A 684 -30.23 31.56 52.02
N TYR A 685 -29.44 31.24 50.98
CA TYR A 685 -29.69 30.13 50.09
C TYR A 685 -28.37 29.40 49.84
N ARG A 686 -28.32 28.08 50.19
CA ARG A 686 -27.08 27.31 50.23
C ARG A 686 -26.03 27.97 51.13
N SER A 687 -24.83 28.23 50.65
CA SER A 687 -23.75 28.89 51.39
C SER A 687 -23.72 30.43 51.24
N ASN A 688 -24.67 31.03 50.49
CA ASN A 688 -24.69 32.44 50.24
C ASN A 688 -25.76 33.14 51.10
N THR A 689 -25.38 34.21 51.79
CA THR A 689 -26.27 35.03 52.62
C THR A 689 -26.13 36.50 52.17
N LEU A 690 -27.27 37.15 51.92
CA LEU A 690 -27.36 38.57 51.62
C LEU A 690 -28.18 39.23 52.70
N THR A 691 -27.88 40.50 52.95
CA THR A 691 -28.58 41.33 53.94
C THR A 691 -29.07 42.62 53.34
N ALA A 692 -30.18 43.12 53.86
CA ALA A 692 -30.71 44.42 53.56
C ALA A 692 -31.26 45.09 54.83
N ASP A 693 -31.01 46.36 55.02
CA ASP A 693 -31.44 47.07 56.25
C ASP A 693 -32.80 47.82 55.99
N LEU A 694 -33.71 47.61 56.95
CA LEU A 694 -35.02 48.35 57.01
C LEU A 694 -34.99 49.25 58.15
N THR A 695 -35.27 50.55 57.91
CA THR A 695 -35.49 51.53 58.96
C THR A 695 -36.95 51.54 59.40
N VAL A 696 -37.21 51.13 60.62
CA VAL A 696 -38.54 51.27 61.28
C VAL A 696 -38.55 52.49 62.12
N SER A 697 -39.26 53.50 61.64
CA SER A 697 -39.34 54.81 62.30
C SER A 697 -40.45 54.85 63.41
N SER A 698 -40.26 55.61 64.47
CA SER A 698 -41.24 55.84 65.51
C SER A 698 -42.52 56.50 65.01
N LEU A 699 -43.59 56.29 65.77
CA LEU A 699 -44.89 56.88 65.51
C LEU A 699 -44.97 58.34 66.05
N LEU A 700 -44.03 58.71 66.92
CA LEU A 700 -43.96 60.06 67.56
C LEU A 700 -43.04 60.96 66.79
#